data_ea50f35a3e5cecf92cb37d6f3d86b57a
#
_entry.id   ea50f35a3e5cecf92cb37d6f3d86b57a
#
_cell.length_a   1.000
_cell.length_b   1.000
_cell.length_c   1.000
_cell.angle_alpha   90.00
_cell.angle_beta   90.00
_cell.angle_gamma   90.00
#
_symmetry.space_group_name_H-M   'P 1'
#
loop_
_entity.id
_entity.type
_entity.pdbx_description
1 polymer ?
#
loop_
_entity_poly.entity_id
_entity_poly.type
_entity_poly.pdbx_seq_one_letter_code
_entity_poly.pdbx_strand_id
1 'polypeptide(L)'
;MIRVMRSSFPLLLSLLFSAIAGLTIQRYLFDLRSLDPVYGQLHFYPDTARPLPGYAGLLCGFALFTVLPLRHGNFSALAAFNRSWLPLLLTIPLLAFKTAAFLPLLLILLCWSWSFYRLGRNAAAEPSPPPALFPPPKTGLLPVCLLLAAGIAWSCYMQFHAYRALYLLYHDWGEYATDYLKLIREPDRSLIHYFVTGGHWNPLMTNVMTLALRIFPAPETIFFLNSLLIYSLVPLSYWFARTLKLPVATALFFALAVLLNPVVSNQSLSLFYGYHPINALPSLLTLFFISKKRGNRAGMLLFFLLTLLVQETVTVLWFGYALLLIAQKRWKSGLILAAGMVLLFLLLSKFVIPAAAETTAYTQMFHYHQLGDSIGEVLLSPFLRPRVFWSTLFALNNFDFLLCLTLPFFFLLLTRPLLLLPTLPLLAGVCLQSTRDVQNVVLQYGVDLNIILILAAMCNCARLFKMNSRRHLCGALAAALFCVPALYFFTGKVPKYGKYSFEPIAQLPEAGKVVNFLKSHMPPGCPVQASARIRSQLVFDYRSRKLGSPFVPGEYLLVDLFDGCMSRRELEEIRFRIASDPRIRPVTFAHWYNHHYALFKVENEIQKPAELPFLRQMPPEEFGTRGLPVPIDSPAFSARLDTTRQGKFLRVRLDSPIGHDIDLHIYHGNSHQEITFAHGLRPAYRCPAGTVFLVPLPQLHDADIPTLRIEAFPREGAAESDRLRASLPSRSRP
;
A
#
# COMPACT_ATOMS: atom_id res chain seq x y z
N MET A 1 -19.99 42.98 -33.79
CA MET A 1 -19.73 42.68 -32.38
C MET A 1 -20.57 41.53 -31.84
N ILE A 2 -21.91 41.56 -31.91
CA ILE A 2 -22.81 40.48 -31.41
C ILE A 2 -22.57 39.13 -32.09
N ARG A 3 -22.26 39.06 -33.38
CA ARG A 3 -21.91 37.79 -34.10
C ARG A 3 -20.58 37.19 -33.63
N VAL A 4 -19.56 38.04 -33.35
CA VAL A 4 -18.27 37.59 -32.83
C VAL A 4 -18.41 37.10 -31.37
N MET A 5 -19.19 37.78 -30.54
CA MET A 5 -19.47 37.32 -29.18
C MET A 5 -20.26 36.00 -29.16
N ARG A 6 -21.19 35.76 -30.08
CA ARG A 6 -21.91 34.47 -30.19
C ARG A 6 -21.02 33.31 -30.63
N SER A 7 -19.98 33.57 -31.43
CA SER A 7 -19.04 32.52 -31.87
C SER A 7 -17.94 32.21 -30.84
N SER A 8 -17.55 33.18 -30.02
CA SER A 8 -16.49 33.00 -28.98
C SER A 8 -17.02 32.47 -27.64
N PHE A 9 -18.32 32.65 -27.36
CA PHE A 9 -18.92 32.21 -26.08
C PHE A 9 -18.77 30.71 -25.78
N PRO A 10 -18.97 29.75 -26.73
CA PRO A 10 -18.72 28.35 -26.47
C PRO A 10 -17.27 28.01 -26.16
N LEU A 11 -16.31 28.74 -26.75
CA LEU A 11 -14.89 28.58 -26.46
C LEU A 11 -14.53 29.08 -25.07
N LEU A 12 -15.08 30.23 -24.66
CA LEU A 12 -14.93 30.77 -23.33
C LEU A 12 -15.48 29.83 -22.25
N LEU A 13 -16.66 29.24 -22.48
CA LEU A 13 -17.23 28.23 -21.59
C LEU A 13 -16.36 26.98 -21.51
N SER A 14 -15.81 26.51 -22.64
CA SER A 14 -14.87 25.38 -22.64
C SER A 14 -13.63 25.67 -21.81
N LEU A 15 -13.04 26.84 -21.93
CA LEU A 15 -11.88 27.27 -21.16
C LEU A 15 -12.22 27.36 -19.66
N LEU A 16 -13.39 27.90 -19.32
CA LEU A 16 -13.86 28.01 -17.94
C LEU A 16 -14.05 26.60 -17.33
N PHE A 17 -14.72 25.69 -18.03
CA PHE A 17 -14.87 24.30 -17.58
C PHE A 17 -13.53 23.57 -17.46
N SER A 18 -12.59 23.84 -18.35
CA SER A 18 -11.22 23.30 -18.26
C SER A 18 -10.49 23.80 -17.02
N ALA A 19 -10.65 25.11 -16.71
CA ALA A 19 -10.06 25.71 -15.49
C ALA A 19 -10.67 25.12 -14.22
N ILE A 20 -12.02 24.99 -14.17
CA ILE A 20 -12.72 24.37 -13.02
C ILE A 20 -12.26 22.92 -12.84
N ALA A 21 -12.17 22.15 -13.91
CA ALA A 21 -11.69 20.76 -13.86
C ALA A 21 -10.24 20.67 -13.36
N GLY A 22 -9.36 21.56 -13.87
CA GLY A 22 -7.96 21.61 -13.47
C GLY A 22 -7.80 21.97 -11.99
N LEU A 23 -8.50 23.01 -11.52
CA LEU A 23 -8.47 23.42 -10.11
C LEU A 23 -9.06 22.35 -9.19
N THR A 24 -10.13 21.68 -9.62
CA THR A 24 -10.75 20.60 -8.87
C THR A 24 -9.78 19.41 -8.71
N ILE A 25 -9.13 18.99 -9.79
CA ILE A 25 -8.14 17.92 -9.78
C ILE A 25 -6.93 18.30 -8.93
N GLN A 26 -6.42 19.52 -9.07
CA GLN A 26 -5.32 20.01 -8.24
C GLN A 26 -5.68 19.97 -6.77
N ARG A 27 -6.82 20.55 -6.38
CA ARG A 27 -7.26 20.57 -4.99
C ARG A 27 -7.51 19.19 -4.43
N TYR A 28 -8.18 18.34 -5.20
CA TYR A 28 -8.46 16.98 -4.77
C TYR A 28 -7.17 16.16 -4.56
N LEU A 29 -6.24 16.22 -5.50
CA LEU A 29 -5.01 15.43 -5.42
C LEU A 29 -3.99 15.94 -4.38
N PHE A 30 -4.00 17.23 -4.06
CA PHE A 30 -3.01 17.84 -3.17
C PHE A 30 -3.54 18.19 -1.79
N ASP A 31 -4.69 18.88 -1.72
CA ASP A 31 -5.19 19.42 -0.47
C ASP A 31 -5.84 18.35 0.42
N LEU A 32 -6.46 17.34 -0.17
CA LEU A 32 -7.13 16.27 0.59
C LEU A 32 -6.18 15.14 1.00
N ARG A 33 -5.13 14.88 0.22
CA ARG A 33 -4.15 13.83 0.52
C ARG A 33 -3.12 14.21 1.58
N SER A 34 -2.92 15.48 1.86
CA SER A 34 -2.09 15.94 2.97
C SER A 34 -2.64 15.57 4.34
N LEU A 35 -3.88 15.07 4.40
CA LEU A 35 -4.57 14.65 5.61
C LEU A 35 -4.44 13.15 5.93
N ASP A 36 -3.55 12.42 5.24
CA ASP A 36 -3.34 10.99 5.49
C ASP A 36 -2.49 10.77 6.76
N PRO A 37 -3.09 10.49 7.94
CA PRO A 37 -2.37 10.47 9.20
C PRO A 37 -1.54 9.20 9.42
N VAL A 38 -1.81 8.13 8.65
CA VAL A 38 -1.25 6.81 8.93
C VAL A 38 0.20 6.70 8.51
N TYR A 39 0.62 7.39 7.48
CA TYR A 39 1.97 7.30 6.92
C TYR A 39 2.85 8.53 7.20
N GLY A 40 2.36 9.51 7.96
CA GLY A 40 3.14 10.66 8.40
C GLY A 40 4.36 10.29 9.27
N GLN A 41 4.40 9.08 9.81
CA GLN A 41 5.56 8.56 10.55
C GLN A 41 6.63 7.93 9.67
N LEU A 42 6.32 7.58 8.42
CA LEU A 42 7.31 7.19 7.42
C LEU A 42 7.77 8.47 6.69
N HIS A 43 8.71 9.19 7.25
CA HIS A 43 9.29 10.47 6.77
C HIS A 43 9.93 10.43 5.36
N PHE A 44 9.39 9.64 4.43
CA PHE A 44 9.93 9.46 3.08
C PHE A 44 9.23 10.30 2.01
N TYR A 45 8.39 11.26 2.39
CA TYR A 45 7.66 12.05 1.41
C TYR A 45 8.27 13.46 1.31
N PRO A 46 8.88 13.82 0.18
CA PRO A 46 9.28 15.20 -0.04
C PRO A 46 8.03 16.08 -0.04
N ASP A 47 8.03 17.06 0.82
CA ASP A 47 7.00 18.11 0.95
C ASP A 47 7.09 19.05 -0.26
N THR A 48 6.62 18.57 -1.41
CA THR A 48 6.72 19.31 -2.65
C THR A 48 5.35 19.72 -3.13
N ALA A 49 4.86 20.83 -2.59
CA ALA A 49 3.75 21.59 -3.16
C ALA A 49 4.08 21.93 -4.63
N ARG A 50 3.39 21.30 -5.61
CA ARG A 50 3.77 21.46 -7.00
C ARG A 50 2.57 21.73 -7.90
N PRO A 51 2.70 22.70 -8.81
CA PRO A 51 1.64 23.09 -9.75
C PRO A 51 1.38 22.05 -10.86
N LEU A 52 2.24 21.01 -11.01
CA LEU A 52 2.18 20.04 -12.11
C LEU A 52 0.80 19.36 -12.30
N PRO A 53 0.10 18.90 -11.26
CA PRO A 53 -1.22 18.28 -11.44
C PRO A 53 -2.30 19.26 -11.85
N GLY A 54 -2.19 20.54 -11.43
CA GLY A 54 -3.09 21.57 -11.91
C GLY A 54 -2.93 21.79 -13.41
N TYR A 55 -1.70 21.85 -13.91
CA TYR A 55 -1.43 21.92 -15.36
C TYR A 55 -1.89 20.66 -16.11
N ALA A 56 -1.65 19.48 -15.56
CA ALA A 56 -2.14 18.25 -16.13
C ALA A 56 -3.68 18.23 -16.20
N GLY A 57 -4.36 18.64 -15.13
CA GLY A 57 -5.81 18.77 -15.08
C GLY A 57 -6.34 19.80 -16.06
N LEU A 58 -5.68 20.95 -16.21
CA LEU A 58 -6.02 21.97 -17.21
C LEU A 58 -5.88 21.45 -18.63
N LEU A 59 -4.80 20.75 -18.96
CA LEU A 59 -4.59 20.14 -20.28
C LEU A 59 -5.64 19.07 -20.58
N CYS A 60 -5.96 18.21 -19.62
CA CYS A 60 -7.06 17.24 -19.73
C CYS A 60 -8.39 17.92 -19.98
N GLY A 61 -8.72 18.91 -19.15
CA GLY A 61 -9.96 19.67 -19.30
C GLY A 61 -10.03 20.35 -20.65
N PHE A 62 -8.94 20.98 -21.09
CA PHE A 62 -8.87 21.63 -22.42
C PHE A 62 -9.06 20.61 -23.55
N ALA A 63 -8.40 19.46 -23.51
CA ALA A 63 -8.60 18.40 -24.50
C ALA A 63 -10.05 17.91 -24.51
N LEU A 64 -10.64 17.68 -23.34
CA LEU A 64 -11.99 17.16 -23.19
C LEU A 64 -13.07 18.16 -23.58
N PHE A 65 -12.96 19.42 -23.19
CA PHE A 65 -14.00 20.42 -23.38
C PHE A 65 -13.84 21.25 -24.63
N THR A 66 -12.66 21.24 -25.26
CA THR A 66 -12.37 22.07 -26.42
C THR A 66 -11.98 21.24 -27.64
N VAL A 67 -10.92 20.44 -27.54
CA VAL A 67 -10.35 19.74 -28.72
C VAL A 67 -11.28 18.65 -29.23
N LEU A 68 -11.82 17.83 -28.32
CA LEU A 68 -12.74 16.75 -28.74
C LEU A 68 -14.05 17.26 -29.37
N PRO A 69 -14.77 18.25 -28.81
CA PRO A 69 -15.95 18.81 -29.42
C PRO A 69 -15.66 19.53 -30.75
N LEU A 70 -14.57 20.29 -30.87
CA LEU A 70 -14.20 21.01 -32.10
C LEU A 70 -13.81 20.08 -33.24
N ARG A 71 -13.18 18.96 -32.97
CA ARG A 71 -12.83 17.95 -33.99
C ARG A 71 -14.07 17.32 -34.65
N HIS A 72 -15.25 17.51 -34.07
CA HIS A 72 -16.53 17.05 -34.60
C HIS A 72 -17.27 18.09 -35.43
N GLY A 73 -16.61 19.16 -35.78
CA GLY A 73 -16.91 19.92 -36.98
C GLY A 73 -17.86 21.10 -36.86
N ASN A 74 -18.46 21.43 -35.69
CA ASN A 74 -19.37 22.57 -35.60
C ASN A 74 -19.34 23.27 -34.26
N PHE A 75 -19.22 24.62 -34.26
CA PHE A 75 -19.41 25.45 -33.06
C PHE A 75 -20.80 25.26 -32.41
N SER A 76 -21.81 24.85 -33.19
CA SER A 76 -23.12 24.48 -32.66
C SER A 76 -23.10 23.23 -31.80
N ALA A 77 -22.30 22.23 -32.16
CA ALA A 77 -22.10 21.00 -31.38
C ALA A 77 -21.34 21.31 -30.08
N LEU A 78 -20.32 22.19 -30.11
CA LEU A 78 -19.63 22.67 -28.97
C LEU A 78 -20.56 23.45 -28.00
N ALA A 79 -21.43 24.30 -28.55
CA ALA A 79 -22.43 25.03 -27.79
C ALA A 79 -23.46 24.12 -27.12
N ALA A 80 -23.93 23.09 -27.80
CA ALA A 80 -24.83 22.09 -27.24
C ALA A 80 -24.17 21.24 -26.18
N PHE A 81 -22.94 20.85 -26.39
CA PHE A 81 -22.13 20.12 -25.44
C PHE A 81 -21.91 20.95 -24.13
N ASN A 82 -21.49 22.20 -24.30
CA ASN A 82 -21.22 23.07 -23.15
C ASN A 82 -22.47 23.44 -22.36
N ARG A 83 -23.63 23.51 -22.97
CA ARG A 83 -24.91 23.75 -22.26
C ARG A 83 -25.24 22.62 -21.26
N SER A 84 -24.89 21.39 -21.55
CA SER A 84 -25.11 20.26 -20.63
C SER A 84 -24.25 20.33 -19.35
N TRP A 85 -23.22 21.22 -19.35
CA TRP A 85 -22.26 21.40 -18.28
C TRP A 85 -22.48 22.68 -17.44
N LEU A 86 -23.47 23.50 -17.83
CA LEU A 86 -23.81 24.71 -17.07
C LEU A 86 -23.97 24.46 -15.56
N PRO A 87 -24.57 23.35 -15.09
CA PRO A 87 -24.68 23.07 -13.67
C PRO A 87 -23.33 23.04 -12.93
N LEU A 88 -22.21 22.77 -13.64
CA LEU A 88 -20.88 22.79 -13.06
C LEU A 88 -20.48 24.16 -12.51
N LEU A 89 -21.03 25.25 -13.09
CA LEU A 89 -20.76 26.60 -12.60
C LEU A 89 -21.23 26.80 -11.16
N LEU A 90 -22.26 26.09 -10.73
CA LEU A 90 -22.78 26.12 -9.36
C LEU A 90 -21.78 25.55 -8.35
N THR A 91 -20.77 24.84 -8.82
CA THR A 91 -19.75 24.23 -7.94
C THR A 91 -18.58 25.18 -7.67
N ILE A 92 -18.48 26.33 -8.36
CA ILE A 92 -17.39 27.30 -8.19
C ILE A 92 -17.23 27.72 -6.72
N PRO A 93 -18.32 28.08 -5.99
CA PRO A 93 -18.21 28.43 -4.58
C PRO A 93 -17.67 27.29 -3.71
N LEU A 94 -17.97 26.03 -4.08
CA LEU A 94 -17.54 24.85 -3.34
C LEU A 94 -16.02 24.62 -3.47
N LEU A 95 -15.37 25.15 -4.51
CA LEU A 95 -13.92 25.10 -4.67
C LEU A 95 -13.19 25.92 -3.59
N ALA A 96 -13.89 26.86 -2.91
CA ALA A 96 -13.33 27.59 -1.78
C ALA A 96 -13.13 26.72 -0.54
N PHE A 97 -13.85 25.60 -0.42
CA PHE A 97 -13.81 24.70 0.73
C PHE A 97 -13.01 23.44 0.42
N LYS A 98 -11.95 23.17 1.19
CA LYS A 98 -11.10 21.96 1.00
C LYS A 98 -11.89 20.66 1.03
N THR A 99 -12.82 20.55 1.97
CA THR A 99 -13.66 19.35 2.18
C THR A 99 -14.70 19.11 1.10
N ALA A 100 -15.06 20.14 0.31
CA ALA A 100 -16.08 20.05 -0.72
C ALA A 100 -15.52 19.83 -2.14
N ALA A 101 -14.20 19.75 -2.30
CA ALA A 101 -13.56 19.65 -3.62
C ALA A 101 -13.95 18.35 -4.39
N PHE A 102 -14.42 17.31 -3.71
CA PHE A 102 -14.91 16.08 -4.35
C PHE A 102 -16.25 16.27 -5.08
N LEU A 103 -17.12 17.18 -4.63
CA LEU A 103 -18.43 17.42 -5.24
C LEU A 103 -18.34 17.91 -6.70
N PRO A 104 -17.53 18.93 -7.06
CA PRO A 104 -17.29 19.30 -8.44
C PRO A 104 -16.74 18.14 -9.26
N LEU A 105 -15.80 17.38 -8.74
CA LEU A 105 -15.22 16.24 -9.43
C LEU A 105 -16.29 15.15 -9.69
N LEU A 106 -17.08 14.82 -8.69
CA LEU A 106 -18.20 13.87 -8.82
C LEU A 106 -19.20 14.34 -9.90
N LEU A 107 -19.57 15.63 -9.91
CA LEU A 107 -20.45 16.21 -10.91
C LEU A 107 -19.86 16.15 -12.32
N ILE A 108 -18.57 16.47 -12.49
CA ILE A 108 -17.86 16.30 -13.76
C ILE A 108 -17.98 14.85 -14.21
N LEU A 109 -17.68 13.90 -13.34
CA LEU A 109 -17.72 12.50 -13.65
C LEU A 109 -19.14 12.02 -14.00
N LEU A 110 -20.17 12.46 -13.26
CA LEU A 110 -21.56 12.11 -13.51
C LEU A 110 -22.09 12.69 -14.84
N CYS A 111 -21.82 13.95 -15.13
CA CYS A 111 -22.24 14.60 -16.38
C CYS A 111 -21.58 13.93 -17.60
N TRP A 112 -20.29 13.58 -17.50
CA TRP A 112 -19.60 12.82 -18.54
C TRP A 112 -20.15 11.40 -18.67
N SER A 113 -20.41 10.75 -17.55
CA SER A 113 -21.04 9.44 -17.50
C SER A 113 -22.35 9.40 -18.27
N TRP A 114 -23.20 10.36 -17.97
CA TRP A 114 -24.50 10.49 -18.62
C TRP A 114 -24.37 10.73 -20.14
N SER A 115 -23.40 11.57 -20.54
CA SER A 115 -23.13 11.83 -21.95
C SER A 115 -22.68 10.57 -22.68
N PHE A 116 -21.76 9.78 -22.09
CA PHE A 116 -21.31 8.51 -22.68
C PHE A 116 -22.40 7.41 -22.62
N TYR A 117 -23.19 7.35 -21.57
CA TYR A 117 -24.33 6.43 -21.48
C TYR A 117 -25.34 6.68 -22.57
N ARG A 118 -25.74 7.96 -22.81
CA ARG A 118 -26.63 8.35 -23.90
C ARG A 118 -26.08 7.95 -25.27
N LEU A 119 -24.80 8.20 -25.51
CA LEU A 119 -24.12 7.80 -26.73
C LEU A 119 -24.15 6.28 -26.91
N GLY A 120 -23.82 5.52 -25.86
CA GLY A 120 -23.88 4.07 -25.88
C GLY A 120 -25.29 3.51 -26.13
N ARG A 121 -26.33 4.18 -25.67
CA ARG A 121 -27.72 3.79 -25.86
C ARG A 121 -28.19 4.05 -27.31
N ASN A 122 -27.89 5.21 -27.85
CA ASN A 122 -28.33 5.60 -29.23
C ASN A 122 -27.63 4.74 -30.29
N ALA A 123 -26.41 4.32 -30.02
CA ALA A 123 -25.64 3.49 -30.94
C ALA A 123 -25.97 1.98 -30.86
N ALA A 124 -26.85 1.55 -29.93
CA ALA A 124 -27.30 0.15 -29.85
C ALA A 124 -28.33 -0.23 -30.97
N ALA A 125 -28.79 0.71 -31.77
CA ALA A 125 -29.87 0.53 -32.71
C ALA A 125 -29.45 0.07 -34.13
N GLU A 126 -28.15 0.06 -34.47
CA GLU A 126 -27.69 -0.35 -35.80
C GLU A 126 -26.99 -1.73 -35.78
N PRO A 127 -27.47 -2.71 -36.56
CA PRO A 127 -26.79 -3.99 -36.74
C PRO A 127 -25.56 -3.81 -37.64
N SER A 128 -24.38 -4.10 -37.11
CA SER A 128 -23.15 -4.11 -37.90
C SER A 128 -22.88 -5.48 -38.53
N PRO A 129 -22.30 -5.53 -39.74
CA PRO A 129 -21.95 -6.80 -40.39
C PRO A 129 -20.93 -7.61 -39.58
N PRO A 130 -20.97 -8.95 -39.66
CA PRO A 130 -20.03 -9.79 -38.93
C PRO A 130 -18.59 -9.54 -39.39
N PRO A 131 -17.65 -9.30 -38.51
CA PRO A 131 -16.27 -9.05 -38.88
C PRO A 131 -15.56 -10.33 -39.31
N ALA A 132 -14.73 -10.24 -40.35
CA ALA A 132 -13.93 -11.32 -40.90
C ALA A 132 -13.03 -11.98 -39.81
N LEU A 133 -12.90 -13.29 -39.92
CA LEU A 133 -11.99 -14.09 -39.10
C LEU A 133 -10.54 -13.70 -39.41
N PHE A 134 -9.91 -12.99 -38.50
CA PHE A 134 -8.47 -12.73 -38.57
C PHE A 134 -7.72 -13.80 -37.79
N PRO A 135 -6.67 -14.42 -38.38
CA PRO A 135 -5.73 -15.22 -37.61
C PRO A 135 -5.06 -14.35 -36.56
N PRO A 136 -4.56 -14.91 -35.44
CA PRO A 136 -3.82 -14.14 -34.47
C PRO A 136 -2.57 -13.56 -35.18
N PRO A 137 -2.43 -12.23 -35.27
CA PRO A 137 -1.30 -11.68 -35.98
C PRO A 137 -0.02 -11.99 -35.23
N LYS A 138 0.97 -12.49 -35.94
CA LYS A 138 2.37 -12.59 -35.46
C LYS A 138 2.97 -11.21 -35.18
N THR A 139 2.34 -10.14 -35.68
CA THR A 139 2.70 -8.74 -35.49
C THR A 139 2.21 -8.23 -34.11
N GLY A 140 3.12 -7.75 -33.28
CA GLY A 140 2.84 -7.19 -31.96
C GLY A 140 3.25 -8.05 -30.77
N LEU A 141 3.73 -9.29 -31.00
CA LEU A 141 4.22 -10.13 -29.89
C LEU A 141 5.50 -9.59 -29.26
N LEU A 142 6.46 -9.14 -30.10
CA LEU A 142 7.73 -8.62 -29.61
C LEU A 142 7.55 -7.43 -28.66
N PRO A 143 6.78 -6.36 -29.01
CA PRO A 143 6.53 -5.28 -28.05
C PRO A 143 5.89 -5.77 -26.75
N VAL A 144 4.97 -6.72 -26.79
CA VAL A 144 4.32 -7.27 -25.59
C VAL A 144 5.31 -8.05 -24.72
N CYS A 145 6.19 -8.87 -25.34
CA CYS A 145 7.25 -9.58 -24.64
C CYS A 145 8.25 -8.61 -23.98
N LEU A 146 8.60 -7.52 -24.67
CA LEU A 146 9.46 -6.47 -24.10
C LEU A 146 8.81 -5.75 -22.93
N LEU A 147 7.53 -5.41 -23.01
CA LEU A 147 6.78 -4.83 -21.89
C LEU A 147 6.71 -5.79 -20.68
N LEU A 148 6.46 -7.08 -20.93
CA LEU A 148 6.48 -8.10 -19.87
C LEU A 148 7.86 -8.19 -19.22
N ALA A 149 8.91 -8.32 -20.02
CA ALA A 149 10.29 -8.43 -19.52
C ALA A 149 10.69 -7.18 -18.71
N ALA A 150 10.35 -5.99 -19.20
CA ALA A 150 10.62 -4.73 -18.50
C ALA A 150 9.86 -4.66 -17.16
N GLY A 151 8.59 -5.05 -17.13
CA GLY A 151 7.78 -5.10 -15.91
C GLY A 151 8.36 -6.08 -14.88
N ILE A 152 8.70 -7.30 -15.29
CA ILE A 152 9.31 -8.32 -14.41
C ILE A 152 10.66 -7.83 -13.88
N ALA A 153 11.55 -7.35 -14.76
CA ALA A 153 12.89 -6.88 -14.37
C ALA A 153 12.80 -5.72 -13.37
N TRP A 154 11.93 -4.74 -13.65
CA TRP A 154 11.72 -3.61 -12.76
C TRP A 154 11.13 -4.04 -11.40
N SER A 155 10.13 -4.92 -11.39
CA SER A 155 9.52 -5.43 -10.17
C SER A 155 10.50 -6.25 -9.32
N CYS A 156 11.29 -7.14 -9.95
CA CYS A 156 12.33 -7.90 -9.26
C CYS A 156 13.38 -6.97 -8.65
N TYR A 157 13.82 -5.95 -9.40
CA TYR A 157 14.77 -4.94 -8.89
C TYR A 157 14.22 -4.23 -7.65
N MET A 158 12.97 -3.73 -7.71
CA MET A 158 12.36 -3.03 -6.58
C MET A 158 12.24 -3.93 -5.35
N GLN A 159 11.75 -5.16 -5.50
CA GLN A 159 11.58 -6.09 -4.39
C GLN A 159 12.92 -6.47 -3.77
N PHE A 160 13.91 -6.75 -4.61
CA PHE A 160 15.24 -7.13 -4.16
C PHE A 160 15.95 -6.00 -3.41
N HIS A 161 15.90 -4.78 -3.95
CA HIS A 161 16.47 -3.62 -3.28
C HIS A 161 15.73 -3.31 -1.97
N ALA A 162 14.40 -3.29 -1.98
CA ALA A 162 13.60 -3.07 -0.77
C ALA A 162 13.87 -4.13 0.31
N TYR A 163 14.08 -5.39 -0.08
CA TYR A 163 14.48 -6.45 0.83
C TYR A 163 15.86 -6.16 1.44
N ARG A 164 16.88 -5.87 0.62
CA ARG A 164 18.24 -5.56 1.09
C ARG A 164 18.32 -4.29 1.94
N ALA A 165 17.43 -3.34 1.70
CA ALA A 165 17.32 -2.10 2.45
C ALA A 165 16.40 -2.23 3.69
N LEU A 166 16.04 -3.43 4.13
CA LEU A 166 15.13 -3.70 5.26
C LEU A 166 13.78 -2.96 5.17
N TYR A 167 13.36 -2.63 3.95
CA TYR A 167 12.08 -1.96 3.71
C TYR A 167 10.91 -2.93 3.64
N LEU A 168 11.12 -4.17 3.15
CA LEU A 168 10.11 -5.22 3.19
C LEU A 168 9.98 -5.76 4.61
N LEU A 169 8.78 -5.63 5.17
CA LEU A 169 8.46 -6.09 6.51
C LEU A 169 8.17 -7.60 6.52
N TYR A 170 8.28 -8.19 7.70
CA TYR A 170 7.91 -9.60 7.90
C TYR A 170 6.40 -9.83 7.67
N HIS A 171 5.55 -8.85 8.00
CA HIS A 171 4.11 -8.95 7.78
C HIS A 171 3.83 -9.28 6.31
N ASP A 172 2.86 -10.15 6.08
CA ASP A 172 2.45 -10.71 4.81
C ASP A 172 3.55 -11.53 4.12
N TRP A 173 4.45 -10.98 3.27
CA TRP A 173 5.36 -11.84 2.51
C TRP A 173 6.24 -12.73 3.38
N GLY A 174 6.73 -12.21 4.52
CA GLY A 174 7.56 -12.98 5.45
C GLY A 174 6.74 -14.04 6.20
N GLU A 175 5.48 -13.77 6.48
CA GLU A 175 4.54 -14.75 7.07
C GLU A 175 4.24 -15.86 6.07
N TYR A 176 3.89 -15.49 4.82
CA TYR A 176 3.69 -16.47 3.75
C TYR A 176 4.96 -17.30 3.50
N ALA A 177 6.14 -16.65 3.39
CA ALA A 177 7.40 -17.35 3.20
C ALA A 177 7.69 -18.33 4.35
N THR A 178 7.42 -17.92 5.60
CA THR A 178 7.58 -18.79 6.78
C THR A 178 6.65 -19.98 6.72
N ASP A 179 5.39 -19.80 6.35
CA ASP A 179 4.43 -20.88 6.26
C ASP A 179 4.81 -21.88 5.14
N TYR A 180 5.24 -21.39 3.97
CA TYR A 180 5.72 -22.25 2.89
C TYR A 180 6.98 -23.04 3.29
N LEU A 181 7.92 -22.41 3.99
CA LEU A 181 9.12 -23.09 4.49
C LEU A 181 8.82 -24.09 5.60
N LYS A 182 7.83 -23.84 6.46
CA LYS A 182 7.35 -24.82 7.45
C LYS A 182 6.79 -26.05 6.77
N LEU A 183 5.99 -25.91 5.69
CA LEU A 183 5.48 -27.03 4.91
C LEU A 183 6.59 -27.87 4.25
N ILE A 184 7.75 -27.26 3.98
CA ILE A 184 8.91 -27.95 3.45
C ILE A 184 9.69 -28.66 4.56
N ARG A 185 9.84 -28.03 5.71
CA ARG A 185 10.67 -28.50 6.83
C ARG A 185 9.94 -29.50 7.74
N GLU A 186 8.62 -29.43 7.77
CA GLU A 186 7.73 -30.20 8.64
C GLU A 186 6.69 -30.94 7.76
N PRO A 187 7.09 -32.03 7.04
CA PRO A 187 6.21 -32.71 6.08
C PRO A 187 5.01 -33.41 6.75
N ASP A 188 5.10 -33.70 8.05
CA ASP A 188 4.03 -34.36 8.83
C ASP A 188 2.93 -33.39 9.28
N ARG A 189 2.96 -32.15 8.85
CA ARG A 189 1.90 -31.19 9.13
C ARG A 189 0.55 -31.63 8.57
N SER A 190 -0.50 -31.29 9.31
CA SER A 190 -1.88 -31.51 8.90
C SER A 190 -2.15 -30.93 7.49
N LEU A 191 -2.89 -31.71 6.68
CA LEU A 191 -3.24 -31.36 5.30
C LEU A 191 -3.88 -29.97 5.17
N ILE A 192 -4.59 -29.50 6.19
CA ILE A 192 -5.28 -28.20 6.18
C ILE A 192 -4.29 -27.03 5.98
N HIS A 193 -3.05 -27.15 6.44
CA HIS A 193 -2.03 -26.11 6.27
C HIS A 193 -1.52 -25.96 4.83
N TYR A 194 -1.80 -26.93 3.95
CA TYR A 194 -1.56 -26.81 2.51
C TYR A 194 -2.66 -26.00 1.80
N PHE A 195 -3.74 -25.70 2.50
CA PHE A 195 -4.87 -24.96 1.96
C PHE A 195 -5.01 -23.55 2.56
N VAL A 196 -4.49 -23.33 3.78
CA VAL A 196 -4.59 -22.05 4.50
C VAL A 196 -3.21 -21.61 4.94
N THR A 197 -2.77 -20.44 4.48
CA THR A 197 -1.52 -19.80 4.88
C THR A 197 -1.76 -18.30 5.10
N GLY A 198 -1.05 -17.69 6.04
CA GLY A 198 -1.27 -16.27 6.38
C GLY A 198 -2.70 -15.95 6.85
N GLY A 199 -3.42 -16.92 7.40
CA GLY A 199 -4.83 -16.74 7.81
C GLY A 199 -5.85 -16.68 6.68
N HIS A 200 -5.48 -17.03 5.44
CA HIS A 200 -6.31 -17.01 4.24
C HIS A 200 -6.38 -18.38 3.56
N TRP A 201 -7.51 -18.65 2.93
CA TRP A 201 -7.66 -19.76 1.99
C TRP A 201 -6.91 -19.48 0.70
N ASN A 202 -5.79 -20.17 0.45
CA ASN A 202 -4.97 -19.95 -0.75
C ASN A 202 -4.22 -21.20 -1.25
N PRO A 203 -4.91 -22.34 -1.44
CA PRO A 203 -4.28 -23.62 -1.76
C PRO A 203 -3.45 -23.57 -3.05
N LEU A 204 -3.87 -22.82 -4.07
CA LEU A 204 -3.13 -22.74 -5.33
C LEU A 204 -1.72 -22.18 -5.10
N MET A 205 -1.65 -20.99 -4.47
CA MET A 205 -0.37 -20.31 -4.31
C MET A 205 0.50 -20.96 -3.24
N THR A 206 -0.10 -21.51 -2.19
CA THR A 206 0.62 -22.29 -1.19
C THR A 206 1.39 -23.46 -1.85
N ASN A 207 0.74 -24.23 -2.70
CA ASN A 207 1.39 -25.38 -3.34
C ASN A 207 2.42 -24.94 -4.41
N VAL A 208 2.10 -23.92 -5.22
CA VAL A 208 3.03 -23.38 -6.23
C VAL A 208 4.29 -22.82 -5.57
N MET A 209 4.14 -22.01 -4.53
CA MET A 209 5.28 -21.39 -3.83
C MET A 209 6.09 -22.42 -3.05
N THR A 210 5.44 -23.36 -2.36
CA THR A 210 6.13 -24.46 -1.66
C THR A 210 6.96 -25.29 -2.63
N LEU A 211 6.40 -25.65 -3.79
CA LEU A 211 7.14 -26.37 -4.83
C LEU A 211 8.35 -25.58 -5.35
N ALA A 212 8.16 -24.30 -5.66
CA ALA A 212 9.23 -23.45 -6.15
C ALA A 212 10.35 -23.28 -5.11
N LEU A 213 9.99 -23.07 -3.84
CA LEU A 213 10.96 -22.96 -2.74
C LEU A 213 11.65 -24.29 -2.38
N ARG A 214 11.08 -25.44 -2.70
CA ARG A 214 11.79 -26.73 -2.63
C ARG A 214 12.95 -26.81 -3.64
N ILE A 215 12.78 -26.16 -4.80
CA ILE A 215 13.80 -26.17 -5.86
C ILE A 215 14.85 -25.08 -5.57
N PHE A 216 14.40 -23.87 -5.23
CA PHE A 216 15.24 -22.70 -4.93
C PHE A 216 14.79 -22.03 -3.63
N PRO A 217 15.34 -22.43 -2.46
CA PRO A 217 14.95 -21.91 -1.16
C PRO A 217 15.57 -20.51 -0.88
N ALA A 218 15.16 -19.52 -1.66
CA ALA A 218 15.69 -18.16 -1.60
C ALA A 218 14.57 -17.11 -1.74
N PRO A 219 14.73 -15.91 -1.16
CA PRO A 219 13.75 -14.84 -1.28
C PRO A 219 13.51 -14.41 -2.73
N GLU A 220 14.53 -14.49 -3.59
CA GLU A 220 14.48 -14.19 -5.02
C GLU A 220 13.42 -15.02 -5.76
N THR A 221 13.18 -16.25 -5.31
CA THR A 221 12.14 -17.13 -5.86
C THR A 221 10.76 -16.52 -5.69
N ILE A 222 10.48 -15.98 -4.49
CA ILE A 222 9.19 -15.31 -4.22
C ILE A 222 9.09 -14.02 -5.04
N PHE A 223 10.17 -13.24 -5.12
CA PHE A 223 10.16 -11.97 -5.87
C PHE A 223 9.95 -12.20 -7.36
N PHE A 224 10.62 -13.19 -7.95
CA PHE A 224 10.44 -13.53 -9.34
C PHE A 224 9.01 -14.01 -9.64
N LEU A 225 8.49 -14.94 -8.84
CA LEU A 225 7.13 -15.45 -9.02
C LEU A 225 6.07 -14.38 -8.80
N ASN A 226 6.23 -13.53 -7.79
CA ASN A 226 5.35 -12.38 -7.59
C ASN A 226 5.35 -11.45 -8.82
N SER A 227 6.52 -11.12 -9.33
CA SER A 227 6.67 -10.29 -10.54
C SER A 227 6.01 -10.93 -11.76
N LEU A 228 6.18 -12.25 -11.93
CA LEU A 228 5.56 -13.01 -13.01
C LEU A 228 4.02 -13.00 -12.89
N LEU A 229 3.47 -13.21 -11.69
CA LEU A 229 2.03 -13.17 -11.45
C LEU A 229 1.44 -11.81 -11.80
N ILE A 230 2.07 -10.73 -11.34
CA ILE A 230 1.60 -9.36 -11.57
C ILE A 230 1.66 -9.00 -13.06
N TYR A 231 2.81 -9.21 -13.71
CA TYR A 231 3.03 -8.71 -15.08
C TYR A 231 2.61 -9.69 -16.17
N SER A 232 2.27 -10.96 -15.85
CA SER A 232 1.60 -11.84 -16.80
C SER A 232 0.26 -11.27 -17.30
N LEU A 233 -0.33 -10.36 -16.55
CA LEU A 233 -1.52 -9.63 -16.99
C LEU A 233 -1.27 -8.76 -18.24
N VAL A 234 -0.04 -8.31 -18.50
CA VAL A 234 0.31 -7.50 -19.68
C VAL A 234 0.06 -8.26 -20.99
N PRO A 235 0.68 -9.43 -21.25
CA PRO A 235 0.39 -10.22 -22.44
C PRO A 235 -1.04 -10.77 -22.46
N LEU A 236 -1.62 -11.09 -21.31
CA LEU A 236 -3.01 -11.58 -21.26
C LEU A 236 -4.01 -10.49 -21.61
N SER A 237 -3.77 -9.25 -21.24
CA SER A 237 -4.57 -8.09 -21.63
C SER A 237 -4.50 -7.86 -23.14
N TYR A 238 -3.31 -7.93 -23.74
CA TYR A 238 -3.16 -7.90 -25.19
C TYR A 238 -3.96 -9.03 -25.84
N TRP A 239 -3.80 -10.26 -25.36
CA TRP A 239 -4.51 -11.43 -25.90
C TRP A 239 -6.02 -11.31 -25.75
N PHE A 240 -6.53 -10.87 -24.61
CA PHE A 240 -7.98 -10.65 -24.41
C PHE A 240 -8.50 -9.57 -25.36
N ALA A 241 -7.82 -8.45 -25.52
CA ALA A 241 -8.18 -7.40 -26.47
C ALA A 241 -8.24 -7.93 -27.91
N ARG A 242 -7.28 -8.77 -28.32
CA ARG A 242 -7.28 -9.44 -29.63
C ARG A 242 -8.43 -10.47 -29.77
N THR A 243 -8.78 -11.18 -28.69
CA THR A 243 -9.93 -12.08 -28.64
C THR A 243 -11.26 -11.31 -28.82
N LEU A 244 -11.30 -10.07 -28.33
CA LEU A 244 -12.43 -9.14 -28.56
C LEU A 244 -12.44 -8.50 -29.96
N LYS A 245 -11.48 -8.85 -30.83
CA LYS A 245 -11.29 -8.33 -32.20
C LYS A 245 -10.90 -6.85 -32.24
N LEU A 246 -10.27 -6.34 -31.21
CA LEU A 246 -9.70 -4.99 -31.22
C LEU A 246 -8.45 -4.92 -32.11
N PRO A 247 -8.16 -3.77 -32.76
CA PRO A 247 -6.93 -3.55 -33.52
C PRO A 247 -5.68 -3.79 -32.69
N VAL A 248 -4.55 -4.14 -33.35
CA VAL A 248 -3.24 -4.35 -32.69
C VAL A 248 -2.84 -3.16 -31.84
N ALA A 249 -2.94 -1.95 -32.39
CA ALA A 249 -2.59 -0.72 -31.66
C ALA A 249 -3.42 -0.53 -30.39
N THR A 250 -4.73 -0.82 -30.43
CA THR A 250 -5.59 -0.75 -29.25
C THR A 250 -5.26 -1.86 -28.24
N ALA A 251 -4.91 -3.04 -28.71
CA ALA A 251 -4.48 -4.14 -27.83
C ALA A 251 -3.14 -3.82 -27.15
N LEU A 252 -2.18 -3.23 -27.87
CA LEU A 252 -0.92 -2.74 -27.31
C LEU A 252 -1.15 -1.60 -26.31
N PHE A 253 -2.09 -0.70 -26.62
CA PHE A 253 -2.50 0.33 -25.67
C PHE A 253 -2.97 -0.26 -24.34
N PHE A 254 -3.81 -1.30 -24.34
CA PHE A 254 -4.25 -1.93 -23.10
C PHE A 254 -3.12 -2.65 -22.38
N ALA A 255 -2.19 -3.30 -23.10
CA ALA A 255 -1.01 -3.90 -22.48
C ALA A 255 -0.13 -2.85 -21.76
N LEU A 256 0.11 -1.70 -22.43
CA LEU A 256 0.83 -0.57 -21.84
C LEU A 256 0.05 0.07 -20.69
N ALA A 257 -1.25 0.24 -20.82
CA ALA A 257 -2.10 0.79 -19.77
C ALA A 257 -2.13 -0.10 -18.52
N VAL A 258 -2.06 -1.42 -18.69
CA VAL A 258 -1.91 -2.37 -17.57
C VAL A 258 -0.54 -2.26 -16.92
N LEU A 259 0.54 -2.18 -17.71
CA LEU A 259 1.90 -2.00 -17.20
C LEU A 259 2.01 -0.73 -16.35
N LEU A 260 1.40 0.36 -16.82
CA LEU A 260 1.40 1.67 -16.14
C LEU A 260 0.25 1.85 -15.14
N ASN A 261 -0.59 0.83 -14.93
CA ASN A 261 -1.67 0.94 -13.94
C ASN A 261 -1.09 0.96 -12.53
N PRO A 262 -1.38 2.00 -11.71
CA PRO A 262 -0.81 2.11 -10.37
C PRO A 262 -1.17 0.93 -9.46
N VAL A 263 -2.40 0.42 -9.54
CA VAL A 263 -2.82 -0.76 -8.76
C VAL A 263 -1.97 -1.98 -9.11
N VAL A 264 -1.65 -2.17 -10.40
CA VAL A 264 -0.81 -3.28 -10.86
C VAL A 264 0.65 -3.07 -10.44
N SER A 265 1.21 -1.91 -10.72
CA SER A 265 2.64 -1.65 -10.44
C SER A 265 2.96 -1.63 -8.95
N ASN A 266 2.04 -1.14 -8.13
CA ASN A 266 2.22 -1.06 -6.69
C ASN A 266 2.25 -2.44 -6.01
N GLN A 267 1.67 -3.49 -6.63
CA GLN A 267 1.68 -4.84 -6.09
C GLN A 267 3.08 -5.45 -6.01
N SER A 268 4.06 -4.90 -6.70
CA SER A 268 5.46 -5.32 -6.57
C SER A 268 5.96 -5.24 -5.13
N LEU A 269 5.57 -4.19 -4.40
CA LEU A 269 5.94 -4.00 -3.00
C LEU A 269 4.74 -4.03 -2.06
N SER A 270 3.51 -3.80 -2.56
CA SER A 270 2.31 -3.60 -1.75
C SER A 270 2.62 -2.71 -0.55
N LEU A 271 3.11 -1.50 -0.83
CA LEU A 271 3.77 -0.57 0.08
C LEU A 271 5.09 -1.19 0.63
N PHE A 272 5.06 -1.93 1.72
CA PHE A 272 6.18 -2.67 2.35
C PHE A 272 5.82 -4.11 2.73
N TYR A 273 4.61 -4.56 2.36
CA TYR A 273 4.10 -5.91 2.66
C TYR A 273 4.57 -6.97 1.64
N GLY A 274 4.89 -6.56 0.42
CA GLY A 274 5.46 -7.43 -0.60
C GLY A 274 4.45 -8.37 -1.28
N TYR A 275 4.78 -9.64 -1.36
CA TYR A 275 4.00 -10.65 -2.05
C TYR A 275 2.65 -10.94 -1.37
N HIS A 276 1.61 -11.09 -2.21
CA HIS A 276 0.28 -11.57 -1.80
C HIS A 276 -0.26 -12.62 -2.78
N PRO A 277 -0.89 -13.71 -2.30
CA PRO A 277 -1.49 -14.74 -3.15
C PRO A 277 -2.53 -14.21 -4.15
N ILE A 278 -3.27 -13.15 -3.79
CA ILE A 278 -4.30 -12.52 -4.63
C ILE A 278 -3.74 -12.02 -5.96
N ASN A 279 -2.44 -11.79 -6.09
CA ASN A 279 -1.78 -11.35 -7.32
C ASN A 279 -1.90 -12.37 -8.48
N ALA A 280 -2.29 -13.62 -8.19
CA ALA A 280 -2.60 -14.62 -9.22
C ALA A 280 -3.97 -14.41 -9.88
N LEU A 281 -4.92 -13.79 -9.16
CA LEU A 281 -6.32 -13.66 -9.61
C LEU A 281 -6.48 -12.92 -10.95
N PRO A 282 -5.82 -11.76 -11.20
CA PRO A 282 -6.00 -11.01 -12.43
C PRO A 282 -5.74 -11.83 -13.69
N SER A 283 -4.68 -12.61 -13.68
CA SER A 283 -4.28 -13.45 -14.81
C SER A 283 -5.25 -14.63 -15.02
N LEU A 284 -5.62 -15.31 -13.95
CA LEU A 284 -6.56 -16.44 -14.00
C LEU A 284 -7.95 -15.97 -14.46
N LEU A 285 -8.42 -14.84 -13.97
CA LEU A 285 -9.71 -14.28 -14.36
C LEU A 285 -9.70 -13.85 -15.83
N THR A 286 -8.60 -13.28 -16.31
CA THR A 286 -8.43 -12.92 -17.73
C THR A 286 -8.48 -14.18 -18.60
N LEU A 287 -7.81 -15.26 -18.21
CA LEU A 287 -7.85 -16.55 -18.91
C LEU A 287 -9.26 -17.17 -18.92
N PHE A 288 -10.00 -17.04 -17.81
CA PHE A 288 -11.42 -17.43 -17.78
C PHE A 288 -12.22 -16.68 -18.86
N PHE A 289 -12.09 -15.35 -18.95
CA PHE A 289 -12.84 -14.57 -19.95
C PHE A 289 -12.36 -14.80 -21.37
N ILE A 290 -11.08 -15.08 -21.61
CA ILE A 290 -10.56 -15.52 -22.91
C ILE A 290 -11.21 -16.85 -23.30
N SER A 291 -11.22 -17.82 -22.39
CA SER A 291 -11.82 -19.15 -22.61
C SER A 291 -13.31 -19.03 -22.89
N LYS A 292 -14.03 -18.23 -22.13
CA LYS A 292 -15.46 -17.92 -22.34
C LYS A 292 -15.72 -17.32 -23.71
N LYS A 293 -14.92 -16.33 -24.15
CA LYS A 293 -15.08 -15.69 -25.46
C LYS A 293 -14.75 -16.62 -26.64
N ARG A 294 -13.87 -17.58 -26.43
CA ARG A 294 -13.51 -18.62 -27.42
C ARG A 294 -14.48 -19.80 -27.42
N GLY A 295 -15.44 -19.88 -26.50
CA GLY A 295 -16.34 -21.01 -26.35
C GLY A 295 -15.69 -22.26 -25.75
N ASN A 296 -14.48 -22.16 -25.21
CA ASN A 296 -13.76 -23.27 -24.55
C ASN A 296 -14.34 -23.52 -23.16
N ARG A 297 -15.28 -24.43 -23.04
CA ARG A 297 -15.97 -24.76 -21.78
C ARG A 297 -15.02 -25.40 -20.75
N ALA A 298 -14.10 -26.26 -21.19
CA ALA A 298 -13.13 -26.88 -20.28
C ALA A 298 -12.16 -25.84 -19.67
N GLY A 299 -11.60 -24.97 -20.51
CA GLY A 299 -10.76 -23.87 -20.02
C GLY A 299 -11.52 -22.90 -19.12
N MET A 300 -12.79 -22.60 -19.44
CA MET A 300 -13.64 -21.77 -18.59
C MET A 300 -13.84 -22.41 -17.21
N LEU A 301 -14.17 -23.69 -17.15
CA LEU A 301 -14.31 -24.41 -15.87
C LEU A 301 -13.00 -24.49 -15.10
N LEU A 302 -11.90 -24.84 -15.78
CA LEU A 302 -10.56 -24.90 -15.16
C LEU A 302 -10.19 -23.58 -14.51
N PHE A 303 -10.24 -22.47 -15.24
CA PHE A 303 -9.85 -21.16 -14.69
C PHE A 303 -10.83 -20.64 -13.66
N PHE A 304 -12.12 -20.96 -13.75
CA PHE A 304 -13.08 -20.70 -12.69
C PHE A 304 -12.67 -21.39 -11.38
N LEU A 305 -12.40 -22.68 -11.43
CA LEU A 305 -11.96 -23.47 -10.26
C LEU A 305 -10.64 -22.94 -9.71
N LEU A 306 -9.65 -22.66 -10.58
CA LEU A 306 -8.36 -22.12 -10.15
C LEU A 306 -8.51 -20.77 -9.44
N THR A 307 -9.45 -19.89 -9.89
CA THR A 307 -9.69 -18.63 -9.17
C THR A 307 -10.20 -18.85 -7.75
N LEU A 308 -11.06 -19.85 -7.52
CA LEU A 308 -11.58 -20.18 -6.19
C LEU A 308 -10.50 -20.70 -5.23
N LEU A 309 -9.36 -21.14 -5.76
CA LEU A 309 -8.21 -21.61 -4.99
C LEU A 309 -7.19 -20.51 -4.68
N VAL A 310 -7.47 -19.25 -5.05
CA VAL A 310 -6.56 -18.12 -4.80
C VAL A 310 -6.78 -17.51 -3.42
N GLN A 311 -8.03 -17.17 -3.11
CA GLN A 311 -8.40 -16.55 -1.83
C GLN A 311 -9.92 -16.66 -1.61
N GLU A 312 -10.38 -16.70 -0.36
CA GLU A 312 -11.80 -16.77 0.00
C GLU A 312 -12.61 -15.56 -0.51
N THR A 313 -12.01 -14.37 -0.60
CA THR A 313 -12.65 -13.15 -1.12
C THR A 313 -13.10 -13.27 -2.58
N VAL A 314 -12.49 -14.17 -3.34
CA VAL A 314 -12.88 -14.45 -4.73
C VAL A 314 -14.30 -15.00 -4.83
N THR A 315 -14.81 -15.65 -3.80
CA THR A 315 -16.22 -16.06 -3.74
C THR A 315 -17.18 -14.87 -3.79
N VAL A 316 -16.80 -13.75 -3.14
CA VAL A 316 -17.55 -12.49 -3.15
C VAL A 316 -17.55 -11.86 -4.56
N LEU A 317 -16.42 -11.96 -5.27
CA LEU A 317 -16.33 -11.53 -6.69
C LEU A 317 -17.28 -12.35 -7.57
N TRP A 318 -17.29 -13.67 -7.44
CA TRP A 318 -18.18 -14.54 -8.21
C TRP A 318 -19.65 -14.37 -7.81
N PHE A 319 -19.93 -14.06 -6.55
CA PHE A 319 -21.27 -13.64 -6.14
C PHE A 319 -21.71 -12.38 -6.89
N GLY A 320 -20.85 -11.36 -6.97
CA GLY A 320 -21.11 -10.16 -7.79
C GLY A 320 -21.32 -10.49 -9.28
N TYR A 321 -20.56 -11.46 -9.81
CA TYR A 321 -20.78 -11.94 -11.19
C TYR A 321 -22.12 -12.68 -11.34
N ALA A 322 -22.57 -13.39 -10.31
CA ALA A 322 -23.91 -14.00 -10.28
C ALA A 322 -25.01 -12.93 -10.36
N LEU A 323 -24.86 -11.81 -9.65
CA LEU A 323 -25.77 -10.66 -9.78
C LEU A 323 -25.81 -10.12 -11.22
N LEU A 324 -24.67 -10.07 -11.90
CA LEU A 324 -24.60 -9.69 -13.32
C LEU A 324 -25.39 -10.68 -14.21
N LEU A 325 -25.30 -11.98 -13.95
CA LEU A 325 -26.06 -12.99 -14.69
C LEU A 325 -27.59 -12.82 -14.46
N ILE A 326 -28.00 -12.56 -13.23
CA ILE A 326 -29.39 -12.28 -12.87
C ILE A 326 -29.87 -11.02 -13.61
N ALA A 327 -29.13 -9.95 -13.59
CA ALA A 327 -29.45 -8.71 -14.29
C ALA A 327 -29.50 -8.89 -15.83
N GLN A 328 -28.80 -9.89 -16.35
CA GLN A 328 -28.86 -10.31 -17.75
C GLN A 328 -30.02 -11.30 -18.04
N LYS A 329 -30.95 -11.48 -17.11
CA LYS A 329 -32.09 -12.42 -17.19
C LYS A 329 -31.69 -13.91 -17.24
N ARG A 330 -30.49 -14.26 -16.82
CA ARG A 330 -29.99 -15.66 -16.69
C ARG A 330 -30.19 -16.18 -15.27
N TRP A 331 -31.43 -16.13 -14.77
CA TRP A 331 -31.82 -16.33 -13.39
C TRP A 331 -31.31 -17.64 -12.80
N LYS A 332 -31.52 -18.79 -13.51
CA LYS A 332 -31.11 -20.10 -12.99
C LYS A 332 -29.60 -20.16 -12.72
N SER A 333 -28.81 -19.80 -13.73
CA SER A 333 -27.35 -19.82 -13.58
C SER A 333 -26.86 -18.80 -12.52
N GLY A 334 -27.50 -17.63 -12.46
CA GLY A 334 -27.14 -16.62 -11.47
C GLY A 334 -27.45 -17.05 -10.05
N LEU A 335 -28.65 -17.59 -9.79
CA LEU A 335 -29.04 -18.05 -8.44
C LEU A 335 -28.21 -19.25 -7.97
N ILE A 336 -27.94 -20.23 -8.85
CA ILE A 336 -27.10 -21.38 -8.51
C ILE A 336 -25.68 -20.90 -8.14
N LEU A 337 -25.10 -20.00 -8.96
CA LEU A 337 -23.76 -19.46 -8.69
C LEU A 337 -23.76 -18.66 -7.38
N ALA A 338 -24.76 -17.78 -7.16
CA ALA A 338 -24.87 -16.99 -5.95
C ALA A 338 -24.93 -17.86 -4.69
N ALA A 339 -25.84 -18.86 -4.68
CA ALA A 339 -26.01 -19.79 -3.57
C ALA A 339 -24.72 -20.59 -3.32
N GLY A 340 -24.07 -21.10 -4.38
CA GLY A 340 -22.82 -21.82 -4.28
C GLY A 340 -21.69 -20.98 -3.69
N MET A 341 -21.59 -19.70 -4.09
CA MET A 341 -20.54 -18.80 -3.58
C MET A 341 -20.76 -18.41 -2.13
N VAL A 342 -22.02 -18.12 -1.73
CA VAL A 342 -22.36 -17.87 -0.33
C VAL A 342 -22.04 -19.09 0.54
N LEU A 343 -22.48 -20.28 0.12
CA LEU A 343 -22.21 -21.52 0.87
C LEU A 343 -20.70 -21.76 1.00
N LEU A 344 -19.93 -21.61 -0.08
CA LEU A 344 -18.48 -21.78 -0.06
C LEU A 344 -17.81 -20.76 0.85
N PHE A 345 -18.19 -19.49 0.78
CA PHE A 345 -17.66 -18.46 1.68
C PHE A 345 -17.92 -18.79 3.16
N LEU A 346 -19.15 -19.19 3.48
CA LEU A 346 -19.50 -19.59 4.85
C LEU A 346 -18.73 -20.84 5.31
N LEU A 347 -18.55 -21.83 4.44
CA LEU A 347 -17.75 -23.00 4.75
C LEU A 347 -16.30 -22.62 5.07
N LEU A 348 -15.68 -21.80 4.22
CA LEU A 348 -14.30 -21.37 4.39
C LEU A 348 -14.14 -20.51 5.64
N SER A 349 -14.99 -19.51 5.83
CA SER A 349 -14.87 -18.54 6.93
C SER A 349 -15.26 -19.07 8.31
N LYS A 350 -16.18 -20.05 8.38
CA LYS A 350 -16.63 -20.59 9.66
C LYS A 350 -15.90 -21.87 10.09
N PHE A 351 -15.40 -22.65 9.16
CA PHE A 351 -14.84 -23.96 9.49
C PHE A 351 -13.39 -24.13 9.05
N VAL A 352 -13.05 -23.84 7.78
CA VAL A 352 -11.73 -24.17 7.25
C VAL A 352 -10.65 -23.25 7.78
N ILE A 353 -10.84 -21.94 7.64
CA ILE A 353 -9.84 -20.94 8.06
C ILE A 353 -9.66 -20.94 9.59
N PRO A 354 -10.74 -20.92 10.42
CA PRO A 354 -10.56 -20.99 11.86
C PRO A 354 -9.87 -22.27 12.34
N ALA A 355 -10.19 -23.42 11.76
CA ALA A 355 -9.55 -24.69 12.11
C ALA A 355 -8.04 -24.70 11.79
N ALA A 356 -7.62 -24.06 10.68
CA ALA A 356 -6.20 -23.97 10.32
C ALA A 356 -5.44 -22.94 11.15
N ALA A 357 -6.12 -21.84 11.55
CA ALA A 357 -5.54 -20.77 12.34
C ALA A 357 -5.63 -21.03 13.87
N GLU A 358 -6.20 -22.19 14.27
CA GLU A 358 -6.44 -22.53 15.68
C GLU A 358 -7.21 -21.43 16.44
N THR A 359 -8.17 -20.81 15.75
CA THR A 359 -9.02 -19.74 16.28
C THR A 359 -10.49 -20.15 16.31
N THR A 360 -11.30 -19.44 17.10
CA THR A 360 -12.75 -19.70 17.18
C THR A 360 -13.56 -18.85 16.20
N ALA A 361 -12.93 -17.86 15.57
CA ALA A 361 -13.59 -16.92 14.66
C ALA A 361 -12.77 -16.67 13.40
N TYR A 362 -13.44 -16.18 12.36
CA TYR A 362 -12.80 -15.77 11.12
C TYR A 362 -11.84 -14.61 11.37
N THR A 363 -10.57 -14.81 11.03
CA THR A 363 -9.46 -13.92 11.37
C THR A 363 -9.62 -12.51 10.83
N GLN A 364 -10.33 -12.33 9.70
CA GLN A 364 -10.52 -11.02 9.08
C GLN A 364 -11.67 -10.18 9.67
N MET A 365 -12.39 -10.70 10.66
CA MET A 365 -13.50 -9.95 11.30
C MET A 365 -13.05 -8.69 12.02
N PHE A 366 -11.79 -8.62 12.46
CA PHE A 366 -11.24 -7.42 13.11
C PHE A 366 -11.34 -6.15 12.25
N HIS A 367 -11.39 -6.30 10.93
CA HIS A 367 -11.57 -5.16 10.02
C HIS A 367 -12.99 -4.54 10.09
N TYR A 368 -13.96 -5.23 10.65
CA TYR A 368 -15.37 -4.82 10.67
C TYR A 368 -15.93 -4.61 12.08
N HIS A 369 -15.11 -4.64 13.12
CA HIS A 369 -15.51 -4.59 14.53
C HIS A 369 -16.48 -3.43 14.86
N GLN A 370 -16.36 -2.27 14.17
CA GLN A 370 -17.27 -1.13 14.36
C GLN A 370 -18.70 -1.42 13.88
N LEU A 371 -18.88 -2.38 12.99
CA LEU A 371 -20.18 -2.78 12.43
C LEU A 371 -20.78 -3.98 13.16
N GLY A 372 -19.95 -4.83 13.79
CA GLY A 372 -20.37 -5.99 14.55
C GLY A 372 -19.25 -7.03 14.69
N ASP A 373 -19.47 -7.98 15.59
CA ASP A 373 -18.50 -9.04 15.91
C ASP A 373 -18.75 -10.32 15.10
N SER A 374 -19.79 -10.35 14.30
CA SER A 374 -20.15 -11.47 13.43
C SER A 374 -20.52 -11.03 12.01
N ILE A 375 -20.35 -11.92 11.03
CA ILE A 375 -20.77 -11.67 9.64
C ILE A 375 -22.23 -11.26 9.56
N GLY A 376 -23.11 -11.87 10.39
CA GLY A 376 -24.53 -11.54 10.44
C GLY A 376 -24.79 -10.12 10.91
N GLU A 377 -24.11 -9.67 11.97
CA GLU A 377 -24.22 -8.30 12.46
C GLU A 377 -23.69 -7.28 11.45
N VAL A 378 -22.57 -7.56 10.79
CA VAL A 378 -22.02 -6.69 9.73
C VAL A 378 -23.05 -6.55 8.59
N LEU A 379 -23.68 -7.62 8.14
CA LEU A 379 -24.70 -7.58 7.10
C LEU A 379 -25.97 -6.83 7.53
N LEU A 380 -26.34 -6.92 8.80
CA LEU A 380 -27.50 -6.22 9.37
C LEU A 380 -27.17 -4.78 9.85
N SER A 381 -25.89 -4.38 9.84
CA SER A 381 -25.45 -3.07 10.32
C SER A 381 -26.11 -1.86 9.65
N PRO A 382 -26.56 -1.90 8.36
CA PRO A 382 -27.35 -0.80 7.78
C PRO A 382 -28.62 -0.47 8.57
N PHE A 383 -29.17 -1.45 9.28
CA PHE A 383 -30.40 -1.33 10.09
C PHE A 383 -30.07 -1.21 11.58
N LEU A 384 -29.12 -1.98 12.10
CA LEU A 384 -28.76 -2.02 13.52
C LEU A 384 -27.88 -0.85 13.95
N ARG A 385 -26.98 -0.40 13.07
CA ARG A 385 -26.01 0.68 13.31
C ARG A 385 -25.96 1.66 12.12
N PRO A 386 -27.10 2.24 11.69
CA PRO A 386 -27.19 2.98 10.41
C PRO A 386 -26.21 4.16 10.36
N ARG A 387 -26.04 4.90 11.45
CA ARG A 387 -25.10 6.03 11.49
C ARG A 387 -23.67 5.59 11.23
N VAL A 388 -23.21 4.51 11.86
CA VAL A 388 -21.84 3.99 11.69
C VAL A 388 -21.68 3.43 10.28
N PHE A 389 -22.64 2.63 9.81
CA PHE A 389 -22.60 2.04 8.47
C PHE A 389 -22.48 3.11 7.38
N TRP A 390 -23.37 4.08 7.35
CA TRP A 390 -23.39 5.10 6.29
C TRP A 390 -22.20 6.07 6.39
N SER A 391 -21.78 6.44 7.61
CA SER A 391 -20.57 7.29 7.76
C SER A 391 -19.27 6.56 7.33
N THR A 392 -19.19 5.25 7.55
CA THR A 392 -18.07 4.43 7.08
C THR A 392 -18.12 4.29 5.56
N LEU A 393 -19.26 3.94 4.98
CA LEU A 393 -19.42 3.74 3.55
C LEU A 393 -19.14 5.02 2.74
N PHE A 394 -19.60 6.17 3.22
CA PHE A 394 -19.42 7.47 2.57
C PHE A 394 -18.20 8.25 3.11
N ALA A 395 -17.26 7.57 3.76
CA ALA A 395 -16.01 8.20 4.16
C ALA A 395 -15.22 8.72 2.95
N LEU A 396 -14.53 9.85 3.12
CA LEU A 396 -13.82 10.52 2.03
C LEU A 396 -12.76 9.62 1.37
N ASN A 397 -12.10 8.79 2.16
CA ASN A 397 -11.11 7.83 1.65
C ASN A 397 -11.69 6.83 0.64
N ASN A 398 -12.96 6.42 0.82
CA ASN A 398 -13.63 5.52 -0.11
C ASN A 398 -13.84 6.18 -1.48
N PHE A 399 -14.15 7.48 -1.51
CA PHE A 399 -14.26 8.23 -2.77
C PHE A 399 -12.90 8.38 -3.45
N ASP A 400 -11.83 8.67 -2.69
CA ASP A 400 -10.46 8.73 -3.22
C ASP A 400 -10.03 7.38 -3.82
N PHE A 401 -10.27 6.30 -3.09
CA PHE A 401 -10.00 4.94 -3.54
C PHE A 401 -10.76 4.60 -4.83
N LEU A 402 -12.09 4.84 -4.84
CA LEU A 402 -12.94 4.59 -6.00
C LEU A 402 -12.49 5.42 -7.22
N LEU A 403 -12.13 6.68 -7.00
CA LEU A 403 -11.63 7.54 -8.06
C LEU A 403 -10.33 7.01 -8.64
N CYS A 404 -9.35 6.68 -7.79
CA CYS A 404 -8.06 6.13 -8.24
C CYS A 404 -8.21 4.81 -9.02
N LEU A 405 -9.18 3.96 -8.63
CA LEU A 405 -9.48 2.73 -9.34
C LEU A 405 -10.13 2.97 -10.72
N THR A 406 -11.07 3.91 -10.79
CA THR A 406 -11.93 4.07 -11.98
C THR A 406 -11.38 5.07 -13.00
N LEU A 407 -10.66 6.09 -12.56
CA LEU A 407 -10.18 7.19 -13.39
C LEU A 407 -9.43 6.75 -14.65
N PRO A 408 -8.54 5.73 -14.60
CA PRO A 408 -7.80 5.28 -15.79
C PRO A 408 -8.68 4.90 -16.98
N PHE A 409 -9.84 4.35 -16.72
CA PHE A 409 -10.74 3.82 -17.75
C PHE A 409 -12.16 4.39 -17.63
N PHE A 410 -12.36 5.44 -16.85
CA PHE A 410 -13.64 5.93 -16.41
C PHE A 410 -14.69 6.02 -17.53
N PHE A 411 -14.35 6.66 -18.65
CA PHE A 411 -15.25 6.84 -19.78
C PHE A 411 -15.63 5.55 -20.49
N LEU A 412 -14.74 4.58 -20.50
CA LEU A 412 -15.02 3.26 -21.05
C LEU A 412 -15.95 2.47 -20.14
N LEU A 413 -15.81 2.59 -18.81
CA LEU A 413 -16.63 1.86 -17.84
C LEU A 413 -18.10 2.22 -17.95
N LEU A 414 -18.43 3.47 -18.22
CA LEU A 414 -19.78 4.02 -18.20
C LEU A 414 -20.61 3.70 -19.43
N THR A 415 -20.01 3.20 -20.50
CA THR A 415 -20.79 2.77 -21.70
C THR A 415 -21.70 1.59 -21.42
N ARG A 416 -21.36 0.74 -20.42
CA ARG A 416 -22.20 -0.36 -19.92
C ARG A 416 -21.95 -0.56 -18.43
N PRO A 417 -22.55 0.27 -17.55
CA PRO A 417 -22.31 0.21 -16.11
C PRO A 417 -22.72 -1.13 -15.48
N LEU A 418 -23.61 -1.88 -16.12
CA LEU A 418 -24.00 -3.21 -15.69
C LEU A 418 -22.80 -4.18 -15.55
N LEU A 419 -21.74 -3.98 -16.35
CA LEU A 419 -20.52 -4.79 -16.25
C LEU A 419 -19.73 -4.55 -14.96
N LEU A 420 -20.07 -3.52 -14.20
CA LEU A 420 -19.47 -3.20 -12.91
C LEU A 420 -20.14 -3.93 -11.73
N LEU A 421 -21.30 -4.59 -11.94
CA LEU A 421 -21.97 -5.33 -10.88
C LEU A 421 -21.06 -6.32 -10.14
N PRO A 422 -20.13 -7.04 -10.81
CA PRO A 422 -19.21 -7.94 -10.09
C PRO A 422 -18.32 -7.24 -9.05
N THR A 423 -18.06 -5.94 -9.20
CA THR A 423 -17.23 -5.20 -8.25
C THR A 423 -17.99 -4.73 -7.01
N LEU A 424 -19.32 -4.58 -7.06
CA LEU A 424 -20.09 -3.92 -6.00
C LEU A 424 -19.99 -4.61 -4.63
N PRO A 425 -20.15 -5.94 -4.51
CA PRO A 425 -20.03 -6.60 -3.20
C PRO A 425 -18.61 -6.48 -2.62
N LEU A 426 -17.58 -6.63 -3.44
CA LEU A 426 -16.18 -6.46 -3.02
C LEU A 426 -15.89 -5.02 -2.61
N LEU A 427 -16.31 -4.06 -3.41
CA LEU A 427 -16.15 -2.64 -3.12
C LEU A 427 -16.84 -2.27 -1.81
N ALA A 428 -18.06 -2.76 -1.58
CA ALA A 428 -18.75 -2.57 -0.30
C ALA A 428 -17.94 -3.18 0.85
N GLY A 429 -17.39 -4.39 0.67
CA GLY A 429 -16.51 -5.03 1.65
C GLY A 429 -15.29 -4.17 1.99
N VAL A 430 -14.58 -3.64 1.01
CA VAL A 430 -13.40 -2.77 1.22
C VAL A 430 -13.80 -1.44 1.87
N CYS A 431 -14.88 -0.80 1.39
CA CYS A 431 -15.33 0.51 1.89
C CYS A 431 -15.90 0.46 3.34
N LEU A 432 -16.30 -0.70 3.81
CA LEU A 432 -16.86 -0.89 5.14
C LEU A 432 -15.82 -1.28 6.19
N GLN A 433 -14.54 -1.44 5.82
CA GLN A 433 -13.49 -1.76 6.78
C GLN A 433 -13.16 -0.54 7.67
N SER A 434 -12.84 -0.80 8.93
CA SER A 434 -12.44 0.23 9.91
C SER A 434 -11.04 0.77 9.64
N THR A 435 -10.17 -0.07 9.11
CA THR A 435 -8.77 0.27 8.82
C THR A 435 -8.71 1.08 7.54
N ARG A 436 -8.35 2.35 7.65
CA ARG A 436 -8.30 3.30 6.50
C ARG A 436 -7.26 2.93 5.44
N ASP A 437 -6.29 2.11 5.80
CA ASP A 437 -5.20 1.70 4.92
C ASP A 437 -5.66 0.81 3.77
N VAL A 438 -6.72 0.04 3.99
CA VAL A 438 -7.27 -0.87 2.96
C VAL A 438 -7.88 -0.11 1.77
N GLN A 439 -8.36 1.13 1.98
CA GLN A 439 -8.83 2.00 0.91
C GLN A 439 -7.68 2.73 0.21
N ASN A 440 -6.60 2.01 -0.12
CA ASN A 440 -5.45 2.58 -0.80
C ASN A 440 -5.02 1.71 -1.99
N VAL A 441 -4.83 2.35 -3.16
CA VAL A 441 -4.40 1.68 -4.40
C VAL A 441 -2.96 1.13 -4.34
N VAL A 442 -2.23 1.45 -3.29
CA VAL A 442 -0.86 0.95 -3.06
C VAL A 442 -0.87 -0.45 -2.47
N LEU A 443 -1.96 -0.83 -1.80
CA LEU A 443 -2.14 -2.12 -1.16
C LEU A 443 -2.90 -3.11 -2.05
N GLN A 444 -2.91 -4.37 -1.66
CA GLN A 444 -3.50 -5.48 -2.42
C GLN A 444 -5.02 -5.44 -2.56
N TYR A 445 -5.72 -4.70 -1.73
CA TYR A 445 -7.20 -4.68 -1.65
C TYR A 445 -7.91 -4.12 -2.91
N GLY A 446 -7.17 -3.49 -3.81
CA GLY A 446 -7.70 -3.01 -5.09
C GLY A 446 -7.52 -3.99 -6.25
N VAL A 447 -6.79 -5.10 -6.10
CA VAL A 447 -6.37 -5.98 -7.20
C VAL A 447 -7.54 -6.65 -7.89
N ASP A 448 -8.43 -7.26 -7.11
CA ASP A 448 -9.63 -7.96 -7.56
C ASP A 448 -10.69 -7.02 -8.17
N LEU A 449 -10.80 -5.80 -7.64
CA LEU A 449 -11.63 -4.75 -8.21
C LEU A 449 -11.07 -4.25 -9.55
N ASN A 450 -9.78 -3.94 -9.59
CA ASN A 450 -9.12 -3.33 -10.74
C ASN A 450 -9.16 -4.23 -11.97
N ILE A 451 -9.00 -5.55 -11.82
CA ILE A 451 -9.07 -6.47 -12.96
C ILE A 451 -10.46 -6.46 -13.62
N ILE A 452 -11.53 -6.42 -12.85
CA ILE A 452 -12.89 -6.33 -13.41
C ILE A 452 -13.07 -5.03 -14.19
N LEU A 453 -12.54 -3.91 -13.66
CA LEU A 453 -12.60 -2.61 -14.35
C LEU A 453 -11.83 -2.64 -15.67
N ILE A 454 -10.64 -3.22 -15.70
CA ILE A 454 -9.84 -3.39 -16.92
C ILE A 454 -10.60 -4.23 -17.96
N LEU A 455 -11.14 -5.37 -17.58
CA LEU A 455 -11.88 -6.26 -18.48
C LEU A 455 -13.18 -5.62 -18.98
N ALA A 456 -13.91 -4.91 -18.12
CA ALA A 456 -15.09 -4.15 -18.49
C ALA A 456 -14.74 -3.03 -19.49
N ALA A 457 -13.66 -2.29 -19.26
CA ALA A 457 -13.17 -1.26 -20.17
C ALA A 457 -12.85 -1.83 -21.56
N MET A 458 -12.15 -2.96 -21.63
CA MET A 458 -11.86 -3.64 -22.91
C MET A 458 -13.13 -4.09 -23.62
N CYS A 459 -14.09 -4.69 -22.92
CA CYS A 459 -15.38 -5.11 -23.48
C CYS A 459 -16.18 -3.92 -24.04
N ASN A 460 -16.17 -2.80 -23.32
CA ASN A 460 -16.84 -1.58 -23.72
C ASN A 460 -16.14 -0.89 -24.91
N CYS A 461 -14.80 -0.88 -24.91
CA CYS A 461 -14.00 -0.43 -26.05
C CYS A 461 -14.33 -1.24 -27.31
N ALA A 462 -14.38 -2.58 -27.21
CA ALA A 462 -14.73 -3.43 -28.33
C ALA A 462 -16.17 -3.16 -28.85
N ARG A 463 -17.10 -2.83 -27.98
CA ARG A 463 -18.44 -2.43 -28.37
C ARG A 463 -18.43 -1.11 -29.12
N LEU A 464 -17.81 -0.06 -28.61
CA LEU A 464 -17.69 1.24 -29.25
C LEU A 464 -17.02 1.12 -30.63
N PHE A 465 -16.03 0.24 -30.75
CA PHE A 465 -15.36 -0.03 -32.02
C PHE A 465 -16.31 -0.64 -33.06
N LYS A 466 -17.14 -1.62 -32.64
CA LYS A 466 -18.16 -2.26 -33.56
C LYS A 466 -19.22 -1.29 -34.02
N MET A 467 -19.58 -0.32 -33.21
CA MET A 467 -20.66 0.64 -33.50
C MET A 467 -20.21 1.78 -34.40
N ASN A 468 -19.06 1.67 -35.07
CA ASN A 468 -18.44 2.70 -35.90
C ASN A 468 -18.34 4.07 -35.22
N SER A 469 -18.45 4.08 -33.88
CA SER A 469 -18.33 5.26 -33.03
C SER A 469 -16.85 5.60 -32.83
N ARG A 470 -16.05 5.58 -33.93
CA ARG A 470 -14.59 5.79 -33.89
C ARG A 470 -14.21 7.07 -33.17
N ARG A 471 -15.02 8.11 -33.30
CA ARG A 471 -14.76 9.42 -32.66
C ARG A 471 -14.82 9.35 -31.15
N HIS A 472 -15.88 8.73 -30.57
CA HIS A 472 -16.03 8.56 -29.14
C HIS A 472 -15.01 7.60 -28.59
N LEU A 473 -14.68 6.56 -29.35
CA LEU A 473 -13.61 5.62 -28.99
C LEU A 473 -12.25 6.33 -28.93
N CYS A 474 -11.90 7.12 -29.95
CA CYS A 474 -10.66 7.91 -29.93
C CYS A 474 -10.62 8.87 -28.74
N GLY A 475 -11.74 9.51 -28.43
CA GLY A 475 -11.84 10.39 -27.26
C GLY A 475 -11.65 9.66 -25.93
N ALA A 476 -12.31 8.52 -25.75
CA ALA A 476 -12.19 7.71 -24.54
C ALA A 476 -10.78 7.11 -24.38
N LEU A 477 -10.16 6.65 -25.47
CA LEU A 477 -8.78 6.15 -25.47
C LEU A 477 -7.76 7.27 -25.25
N ALA A 478 -7.98 8.47 -25.81
CA ALA A 478 -7.12 9.62 -25.56
C ALA A 478 -7.22 10.06 -24.09
N ALA A 479 -8.42 10.08 -23.51
CA ALA A 479 -8.60 10.35 -22.09
C ALA A 479 -7.90 9.29 -21.22
N ALA A 480 -8.04 8.01 -21.53
CA ALA A 480 -7.35 6.93 -20.83
C ALA A 480 -5.82 7.02 -20.99
N LEU A 481 -5.33 7.33 -22.21
CA LEU A 481 -3.90 7.54 -22.50
C LEU A 481 -3.32 8.69 -21.66
N PHE A 482 -4.14 9.65 -21.30
CA PHE A 482 -3.73 10.72 -20.43
C PHE A 482 -3.88 10.36 -18.94
N CYS A 483 -5.04 9.83 -18.53
CA CYS A 483 -5.33 9.53 -17.12
C CYS A 483 -4.43 8.42 -16.54
N VAL A 484 -4.09 7.39 -17.34
CA VAL A 484 -3.23 6.30 -16.88
C VAL A 484 -1.82 6.78 -16.53
N PRO A 485 -1.08 7.46 -17.45
CA PRO A 485 0.24 7.99 -17.12
C PRO A 485 0.21 9.06 -16.03
N ALA A 486 -0.81 9.96 -16.05
CA ALA A 486 -0.95 10.98 -15.03
C ALA A 486 -1.13 10.36 -13.63
N LEU A 487 -2.06 9.41 -13.49
CA LEU A 487 -2.26 8.73 -12.23
C LEU A 487 -1.02 7.91 -11.81
N TYR A 488 -0.35 7.25 -12.76
CA TYR A 488 0.89 6.55 -12.51
C TYR A 488 2.01 7.48 -12.04
N PHE A 489 2.11 8.68 -12.65
CA PHE A 489 3.09 9.67 -12.22
C PHE A 489 2.94 10.06 -10.75
N PHE A 490 1.70 10.15 -10.24
CA PHE A 490 1.45 10.54 -8.85
C PHE A 490 1.41 9.38 -7.86
N THR A 491 1.03 8.19 -8.29
CA THR A 491 0.76 7.04 -7.40
C THR A 491 1.56 5.79 -7.75
N GLY A 492 2.29 5.79 -8.87
CA GLY A 492 3.12 4.67 -9.30
C GLY A 492 4.48 4.63 -8.63
N LYS A 493 5.24 3.54 -8.87
CA LYS A 493 6.54 3.29 -8.24
C LYS A 493 7.75 3.90 -8.96
N VAL A 494 7.61 4.24 -10.24
CA VAL A 494 8.75 4.74 -11.05
C VAL A 494 8.98 6.25 -10.95
N PRO A 495 7.96 7.10 -10.92
CA PRO A 495 8.18 8.54 -10.95
C PRO A 495 8.91 9.06 -9.72
N LYS A 496 9.85 9.97 -9.96
CA LYS A 496 10.68 10.58 -8.93
C LYS A 496 9.89 11.36 -7.87
N TYR A 497 8.75 11.91 -8.25
CA TYR A 497 7.99 12.86 -7.43
C TYR A 497 6.60 12.35 -7.04
N GLY A 498 6.27 11.11 -7.35
CA GLY A 498 5.02 10.50 -6.94
C GLY A 498 4.99 10.18 -5.45
N LYS A 499 3.84 10.33 -4.82
CA LYS A 499 3.67 10.04 -3.38
C LYS A 499 4.18 8.64 -3.00
N TYR A 500 4.08 7.67 -3.90
CA TYR A 500 4.48 6.29 -3.67
C TYR A 500 5.66 5.88 -4.55
N SER A 501 6.45 6.85 -5.01
CA SER A 501 7.61 6.57 -5.84
C SER A 501 8.64 5.69 -5.14
N PHE A 502 9.40 4.95 -5.92
CA PHE A 502 10.44 4.07 -5.41
C PHE A 502 11.75 4.82 -5.09
N GLU A 503 11.90 6.06 -5.52
CA GLU A 503 13.14 6.83 -5.35
C GLU A 503 13.61 6.92 -3.88
N PRO A 504 12.76 7.23 -2.88
CA PRO A 504 13.21 7.28 -1.49
C PRO A 504 13.71 5.92 -1.00
N ILE A 505 13.10 4.82 -1.48
CA ILE A 505 13.51 3.46 -1.13
C ILE A 505 14.85 3.12 -1.81
N ALA A 506 15.01 3.54 -3.07
CA ALA A 506 16.23 3.33 -3.84
C ALA A 506 17.46 4.07 -3.24
N GLN A 507 17.22 5.11 -2.45
CA GLN A 507 18.29 5.86 -1.75
C GLN A 507 18.68 5.24 -0.40
N LEU A 508 17.90 4.28 0.12
CA LEU A 508 18.24 3.60 1.36
C LEU A 508 19.50 2.74 1.17
N PRO A 509 20.45 2.81 2.11
CA PRO A 509 21.64 1.97 2.04
C PRO A 509 21.28 0.49 2.23
N GLU A 510 22.03 -0.40 1.61
CA GLU A 510 21.90 -1.84 1.83
C GLU A 510 22.33 -2.21 3.28
N ALA A 511 21.51 -3.00 3.96
CA ALA A 511 21.76 -3.44 5.32
C ALA A 511 22.57 -4.75 5.40
N GLY A 512 23.03 -5.28 4.28
CA GLY A 512 23.65 -6.61 4.22
C GLY A 512 24.84 -6.81 5.18
N LYS A 513 25.68 -5.79 5.37
CA LYS A 513 26.80 -5.86 6.33
C LYS A 513 26.30 -5.99 7.76
N VAL A 514 25.26 -5.22 8.13
CA VAL A 514 24.69 -5.25 9.47
C VAL A 514 23.94 -6.57 9.71
N VAL A 515 23.17 -7.03 8.75
CA VAL A 515 22.47 -8.32 8.80
C VAL A 515 23.46 -9.47 8.99
N ASN A 516 24.54 -9.50 8.20
CA ASN A 516 25.56 -10.52 8.28
C ASN A 516 26.31 -10.45 9.61
N PHE A 517 26.62 -9.24 10.10
CA PHE A 517 27.22 -9.05 11.43
C PHE A 517 26.30 -9.61 12.52
N LEU A 518 25.02 -9.30 12.53
CA LEU A 518 24.08 -9.82 13.50
C LEU A 518 23.95 -11.36 13.41
N LYS A 519 23.87 -11.90 12.19
CA LYS A 519 23.81 -13.35 11.96
C LYS A 519 25.07 -14.07 12.44
N SER A 520 26.26 -13.47 12.33
CA SER A 520 27.52 -14.07 12.78
C SER A 520 27.61 -14.26 14.29
N HIS A 521 26.76 -13.58 15.06
CA HIS A 521 26.66 -13.71 16.52
C HIS A 521 25.58 -14.71 16.97
N MET A 522 24.88 -15.34 16.04
CA MET A 522 23.83 -16.33 16.32
C MET A 522 24.19 -17.68 15.67
N PRO A 523 24.05 -18.81 16.39
CA PRO A 523 24.21 -20.12 15.79
C PRO A 523 23.18 -20.32 14.64
N PRO A 524 23.55 -20.97 13.52
CA PRO A 524 22.61 -21.28 12.45
C PRO A 524 21.40 -22.07 12.96
N GLY A 525 20.21 -21.70 12.51
CA GLY A 525 18.97 -22.41 12.85
C GLY A 525 18.47 -22.24 14.29
N CYS A 526 19.14 -21.41 15.13
CA CYS A 526 18.67 -21.15 16.48
C CYS A 526 17.29 -20.45 16.48
N PRO A 527 16.49 -20.64 17.53
CA PRO A 527 15.24 -19.88 17.67
C PRO A 527 15.54 -18.40 17.94
N VAL A 528 14.80 -17.52 17.26
CA VAL A 528 14.99 -16.06 17.39
C VAL A 528 13.65 -15.35 17.41
N GLN A 529 13.46 -14.42 18.34
CA GLN A 529 12.43 -13.40 18.23
C GLN A 529 13.03 -12.13 17.61
N ALA A 530 12.35 -11.55 16.64
CA ALA A 530 12.89 -10.39 15.94
C ALA A 530 11.81 -9.37 15.60
N SER A 531 12.23 -8.09 15.55
CA SER A 531 11.45 -6.98 15.00
C SER A 531 11.11 -7.20 13.52
N ALA A 532 9.96 -6.69 13.07
CA ALA A 532 9.39 -7.00 11.76
C ALA A 532 10.34 -6.73 10.56
N ARG A 533 11.14 -5.67 10.61
CA ARG A 533 12.09 -5.34 9.53
C ARG A 533 13.19 -6.37 9.37
N ILE A 534 13.89 -6.67 10.46
CA ILE A 534 15.03 -7.60 10.42
C ILE A 534 14.57 -9.05 10.35
N ARG A 535 13.39 -9.37 10.89
CA ARG A 535 12.81 -10.71 10.85
C ARG A 535 12.64 -11.21 9.42
N SER A 536 12.31 -10.31 8.47
CA SER A 536 12.25 -10.63 7.06
C SER A 536 13.53 -11.25 6.50
N GLN A 537 14.69 -10.85 7.03
CA GLN A 537 16.00 -11.37 6.63
C GLN A 537 16.37 -12.71 7.28
N LEU A 538 15.59 -13.15 8.25
CA LEU A 538 15.88 -14.36 9.05
C LEU A 538 15.05 -15.56 8.62
N VAL A 539 14.01 -15.36 7.79
CA VAL A 539 13.01 -16.38 7.43
C VAL A 539 13.63 -17.65 6.86
N PHE A 540 14.68 -17.53 6.05
CA PHE A 540 15.31 -18.66 5.36
C PHE A 540 16.32 -19.41 6.24
N ASP A 541 16.97 -18.72 7.17
CA ASP A 541 18.10 -19.24 7.93
C ASP A 541 17.75 -19.62 9.38
N TYR A 542 16.68 -19.03 9.93
CA TYR A 542 16.36 -19.16 11.36
C TYR A 542 14.88 -19.50 11.59
N ARG A 543 14.60 -20.07 12.78
CA ARG A 543 13.23 -20.27 13.26
C ARG A 543 12.77 -18.99 13.95
N SER A 544 12.29 -18.02 13.17
CA SER A 544 11.95 -16.70 13.70
C SER A 544 10.50 -16.60 14.19
N ARG A 545 10.31 -15.99 15.37
CA ARG A 545 9.01 -15.65 15.97
C ARG A 545 8.85 -14.14 16.08
N LYS A 546 7.60 -13.69 16.22
CA LYS A 546 7.29 -12.27 16.47
C LYS A 546 7.89 -11.83 17.80
N LEU A 547 8.53 -10.68 17.82
CA LEU A 547 9.01 -10.03 19.03
C LEU A 547 7.81 -9.72 19.95
N GLY A 548 8.00 -9.95 21.26
CA GLY A 548 6.94 -9.78 22.26
C GLY A 548 6.26 -11.08 22.71
N SER A 549 6.54 -12.20 22.07
CA SER A 549 6.15 -13.54 22.58
C SER A 549 6.82 -13.82 23.93
N PRO A 550 6.35 -14.81 24.73
CA PRO A 550 7.07 -15.23 25.94
C PRO A 550 8.52 -15.63 25.64
N PHE A 551 9.46 -15.19 26.46
CA PHE A 551 10.87 -15.48 26.27
C PHE A 551 11.19 -16.92 26.68
N VAL A 552 11.88 -17.66 25.82
CA VAL A 552 12.25 -19.06 26.02
C VAL A 552 13.77 -19.17 26.20
N PRO A 553 14.27 -19.92 27.19
CA PRO A 553 15.70 -20.16 27.37
C PRO A 553 16.35 -20.70 26.10
N GLY A 554 17.56 -20.22 25.78
CA GLY A 554 18.30 -20.56 24.58
C GLY A 554 17.92 -19.75 23.32
N GLU A 555 16.84 -18.94 23.37
CA GLU A 555 16.39 -18.10 22.27
C GLU A 555 17.18 -16.78 22.20
N TYR A 556 17.34 -16.27 20.99
CA TYR A 556 17.89 -14.94 20.76
C TYR A 556 16.76 -13.93 20.56
N LEU A 557 16.98 -12.69 21.02
CA LEU A 557 16.07 -11.57 20.85
C LEU A 557 16.77 -10.50 20.01
N LEU A 558 16.27 -10.25 18.82
CA LEU A 558 16.83 -9.24 17.91
C LEU A 558 15.85 -8.08 17.81
N VAL A 559 16.12 -7.02 18.53
CA VAL A 559 15.24 -5.88 18.72
C VAL A 559 15.74 -4.70 17.91
N ASP A 560 14.88 -4.15 17.06
CA ASP A 560 15.04 -2.79 16.54
C ASP A 560 14.54 -1.81 17.62
N LEU A 561 15.45 -1.07 18.20
CA LEU A 561 15.13 -0.14 19.28
C LEU A 561 14.30 1.08 18.81
N PHE A 562 14.15 1.26 17.51
CA PHE A 562 13.34 2.31 16.86
C PHE A 562 12.33 1.73 15.86
N ASP A 563 11.80 0.54 16.15
CA ASP A 563 10.85 -0.11 15.25
C ASP A 563 9.55 0.69 15.10
N GLY A 564 9.45 1.46 14.01
CA GLY A 564 8.25 2.21 13.66
C GLY A 564 7.06 1.33 13.20
N CYS A 565 7.26 0.01 13.11
CA CYS A 565 6.19 -0.95 12.76
C CYS A 565 5.44 -1.46 13.99
N MET A 566 5.94 -1.16 15.19
CA MET A 566 5.29 -1.46 16.46
C MET A 566 4.72 -0.17 17.04
N SER A 567 3.62 -0.28 17.79
CA SER A 567 3.16 0.85 18.57
C SER A 567 4.20 1.22 19.62
N ARG A 568 4.30 2.50 19.96
CA ARG A 568 5.22 2.98 21.00
C ARG A 568 5.03 2.17 22.30
N ARG A 569 3.78 1.95 22.70
CA ARG A 569 3.44 1.18 23.91
C ARG A 569 3.97 -0.26 23.87
N GLU A 570 3.77 -0.97 22.75
CA GLU A 570 4.27 -2.34 22.60
C GLU A 570 5.80 -2.40 22.67
N LEU A 571 6.48 -1.48 21.97
CA LEU A 571 7.94 -1.43 22.00
C LEU A 571 8.48 -1.12 23.41
N GLU A 572 7.82 -0.23 24.14
CA GLU A 572 8.15 0.11 25.53
C GLU A 572 7.94 -1.09 26.46
N GLU A 573 6.86 -1.82 26.31
CA GLU A 573 6.60 -3.02 27.08
C GLU A 573 7.67 -4.10 26.85
N ILE A 574 8.07 -4.30 25.58
CA ILE A 574 9.12 -5.25 25.23
C ILE A 574 10.46 -4.83 25.84
N ARG A 575 10.83 -3.54 25.72
CA ARG A 575 12.06 -3.01 26.33
C ARG A 575 12.06 -3.19 27.85
N PHE A 576 10.94 -2.91 28.51
CA PHE A 576 10.78 -3.12 29.94
C PHE A 576 10.94 -4.60 30.32
N ARG A 577 10.29 -5.51 29.57
CA ARG A 577 10.42 -6.96 29.81
C ARG A 577 11.87 -7.42 29.64
N ILE A 578 12.57 -6.95 28.59
CA ILE A 578 13.98 -7.27 28.37
C ILE A 578 14.85 -6.75 29.51
N ALA A 579 14.61 -5.52 29.96
CA ALA A 579 15.40 -4.91 31.05
C ALA A 579 15.14 -5.52 32.44
N SER A 580 13.94 -6.08 32.67
CA SER A 580 13.54 -6.65 33.97
C SER A 580 13.78 -8.15 34.08
N ASP A 581 13.99 -8.88 32.99
CA ASP A 581 14.25 -10.33 33.03
C ASP A 581 15.77 -10.58 33.23
N PRO A 582 16.20 -11.10 34.40
CA PRO A 582 17.62 -11.31 34.71
C PRO A 582 18.28 -12.42 33.87
N ARG A 583 17.51 -13.18 33.10
CA ARG A 583 18.03 -14.21 32.19
C ARG A 583 18.51 -13.62 30.86
N ILE A 584 18.18 -12.37 30.58
CA ILE A 584 18.48 -11.76 29.29
C ILE A 584 19.86 -11.11 29.32
N ARG A 585 20.74 -11.60 28.45
CA ARG A 585 22.10 -11.11 28.29
C ARG A 585 22.26 -10.38 26.95
N PRO A 586 22.79 -9.17 26.90
CA PRO A 586 23.18 -8.52 25.65
C PRO A 586 24.35 -9.27 25.01
N VAL A 587 24.24 -9.50 23.68
CA VAL A 587 25.29 -10.18 22.90
C VAL A 587 26.05 -9.15 22.06
N THR A 588 25.34 -8.35 21.29
CA THR A 588 25.95 -7.31 20.44
C THR A 588 24.93 -6.25 20.04
N PHE A 589 25.43 -5.14 19.52
CA PHE A 589 24.64 -4.05 19.00
C PHE A 589 25.13 -3.71 17.60
N ALA A 590 24.21 -3.33 16.73
CA ALA A 590 24.50 -2.90 15.38
C ALA A 590 23.66 -1.68 15.03
N HIS A 591 24.17 -0.89 14.11
CA HIS A 591 23.51 0.32 13.65
C HIS A 591 23.37 0.29 12.13
N TRP A 592 22.20 0.66 11.63
CA TRP A 592 21.95 0.83 10.21
C TRP A 592 20.98 2.00 9.99
N TYR A 593 21.41 3.00 9.29
CA TYR A 593 20.64 4.22 9.01
C TYR A 593 20.12 4.83 10.32
N ASN A 594 18.80 4.94 10.54
CA ASN A 594 18.17 5.44 11.77
C ASN A 594 17.78 4.33 12.74
N HIS A 595 18.19 3.09 12.49
CA HIS A 595 17.80 1.94 13.29
C HIS A 595 18.97 1.43 14.13
N HIS A 596 18.68 1.09 15.37
CA HIS A 596 19.62 0.49 16.31
C HIS A 596 19.14 -0.91 16.65
N TYR A 597 19.88 -1.89 16.23
CA TYR A 597 19.60 -3.30 16.52
C TYR A 597 20.36 -3.77 17.73
N ALA A 598 19.64 -4.29 18.71
CA ALA A 598 20.19 -4.94 19.90
C ALA A 598 19.94 -6.44 19.83
N LEU A 599 20.98 -7.24 19.92
CA LEU A 599 20.91 -8.69 20.01
C LEU A 599 21.09 -9.13 21.45
N PHE A 600 20.12 -9.85 21.97
CA PHE A 600 20.19 -10.44 23.30
C PHE A 600 20.04 -11.96 23.18
N LYS A 601 20.50 -12.67 24.24
CA LYS A 601 20.29 -14.11 24.40
C LYS A 601 19.55 -14.35 25.73
N VAL A 602 18.57 -15.24 25.71
CA VAL A 602 17.86 -15.71 26.89
C VAL A 602 18.62 -16.91 27.47
N GLU A 603 19.29 -16.72 28.58
CA GLU A 603 20.07 -17.81 29.25
C GLU A 603 19.17 -18.70 30.10
N ASN A 604 19.63 -19.93 30.39
CA ASN A 604 18.89 -20.89 31.22
C ASN A 604 18.89 -20.49 32.71
N GLU A 605 19.95 -19.83 33.14
CA GLU A 605 20.17 -19.47 34.56
C GLU A 605 20.19 -17.95 34.74
N ILE A 606 19.82 -17.50 35.92
CA ILE A 606 19.90 -16.10 36.31
C ILE A 606 21.38 -15.71 36.45
N GLN A 607 21.83 -14.82 35.60
CA GLN A 607 23.17 -14.26 35.63
C GLN A 607 23.17 -12.86 36.24
N LYS A 608 24.36 -12.37 36.66
CA LYS A 608 24.48 -10.95 37.02
C LYS A 608 24.09 -10.06 35.85
N PRO A 609 23.42 -8.92 36.14
CA PRO A 609 23.05 -7.98 35.07
C PRO A 609 24.28 -7.64 34.20
N ALA A 610 24.21 -7.89 32.93
CA ALA A 610 25.30 -7.54 32.05
C ALA A 610 25.31 -6.01 31.78
N GLU A 611 26.50 -5.46 31.72
CA GLU A 611 26.66 -4.05 31.32
C GLU A 611 26.18 -3.85 29.90
N LEU A 612 25.35 -2.82 29.68
CA LEU A 612 24.92 -2.42 28.37
C LEU A 612 26.07 -1.65 27.68
N PRO A 613 26.56 -2.05 26.49
CA PRO A 613 27.77 -1.46 25.92
C PRO A 613 27.64 0.03 25.58
N PHE A 614 26.41 0.55 25.47
CA PHE A 614 26.14 1.98 25.26
C PHE A 614 25.95 2.76 26.59
N LEU A 615 26.04 2.09 27.76
CA LEU A 615 26.05 2.72 29.08
C LEU A 615 27.39 2.47 29.74
N ARG A 616 28.04 3.54 30.17
CA ARG A 616 29.30 3.48 30.87
C ARG A 616 29.27 4.39 32.07
N GLN A 617 29.92 3.98 33.16
CA GLN A 617 30.28 4.89 34.24
C GLN A 617 31.52 5.68 33.82
N MET A 618 31.47 6.99 33.87
CA MET A 618 32.57 7.86 33.47
C MET A 618 32.72 9.01 34.46
N PRO A 619 33.89 9.19 35.07
CA PRO A 619 34.16 10.33 35.95
C PRO A 619 33.96 11.65 35.19
N PRO A 620 33.62 12.74 35.90
CA PRO A 620 33.45 14.05 35.26
C PRO A 620 34.68 14.50 34.49
N GLU A 621 35.86 14.22 35.05
CA GLU A 621 37.16 14.59 34.47
C GLU A 621 37.38 13.92 33.11
N GLU A 622 37.10 12.64 32.99
CA GLU A 622 37.24 11.89 31.76
C GLU A 622 36.16 12.32 30.71
N PHE A 623 34.92 12.57 31.17
CA PHE A 623 33.86 13.07 30.29
C PHE A 623 34.20 14.43 29.69
N GLY A 624 34.82 15.31 30.49
CA GLY A 624 35.18 16.68 30.10
C GLY A 624 36.31 16.81 29.10
N THR A 625 37.17 15.77 28.92
CA THR A 625 38.41 15.88 28.14
C THR A 625 38.24 15.65 26.62
N ARG A 626 37.16 15.03 26.17
CA ARG A 626 36.96 14.67 24.75
C ARG A 626 35.63 15.18 24.19
N GLY A 627 35.65 15.54 22.91
CA GLY A 627 34.49 15.94 22.15
C GLY A 627 34.03 17.39 22.35
N LEU A 628 33.19 17.86 21.43
CA LEU A 628 32.63 19.21 21.48
C LEU A 628 31.44 19.25 22.47
N PRO A 629 31.37 20.27 23.36
CA PRO A 629 30.22 20.43 24.25
C PRO A 629 28.96 20.70 23.40
N VAL A 630 27.85 20.04 23.77
CA VAL A 630 26.56 20.23 23.14
C VAL A 630 25.58 20.81 24.17
N PRO A 631 24.87 21.89 23.83
CA PRO A 631 23.86 22.46 24.72
C PRO A 631 22.77 21.42 25.03
N ILE A 632 22.47 21.25 26.33
CA ILE A 632 21.36 20.43 26.80
C ILE A 632 20.52 21.25 27.79
N ASP A 633 19.22 21.27 27.58
CA ASP A 633 18.28 22.05 28.37
C ASP A 633 17.82 21.26 29.61
N SER A 634 18.79 20.87 30.44
CA SER A 634 18.54 20.18 31.72
C SER A 634 19.77 20.21 32.59
N PRO A 635 19.66 20.63 33.85
CA PRO A 635 20.78 20.64 34.81
C PRO A 635 21.23 19.24 35.27
N ALA A 636 20.40 18.23 35.04
CA ALA A 636 20.70 16.85 35.39
C ALA A 636 21.61 16.13 34.39
N PHE A 637 21.85 16.75 33.24
CA PHE A 637 22.61 16.15 32.16
C PHE A 637 23.70 17.07 31.60
N SER A 638 24.76 16.47 31.14
CA SER A 638 25.75 17.11 30.27
C SER A 638 25.91 16.29 28.99
N ALA A 639 26.20 16.96 27.87
CA ALA A 639 26.33 16.30 26.59
C ALA A 639 27.57 16.74 25.80
N ARG A 640 28.20 15.80 25.07
CA ARG A 640 29.36 16.06 24.22
C ARG A 640 29.26 15.24 22.94
N LEU A 641 29.67 15.84 21.83
CA LEU A 641 29.72 15.21 20.52
C LEU A 641 31.14 14.74 20.24
N ASP A 642 31.30 13.43 20.04
CA ASP A 642 32.54 12.84 19.58
C ASP A 642 32.50 12.54 18.11
N THR A 643 33.57 12.87 17.38
CA THR A 643 33.80 12.46 16.01
C THR A 643 34.93 11.44 15.99
N THR A 644 34.64 10.24 15.55
CA THR A 644 35.61 9.13 15.46
C THR A 644 35.69 8.61 14.02
N ARG A 645 36.64 7.72 13.73
CA ARG A 645 36.71 7.01 12.45
C ARG A 645 35.47 6.13 12.17
N GLN A 646 34.71 5.78 13.21
CA GLN A 646 33.52 4.95 13.15
C GLN A 646 32.23 5.77 13.00
N GLY A 647 32.30 7.10 13.08
CA GLY A 647 31.17 8.00 12.98
C GLY A 647 31.09 9.06 14.09
N LYS A 648 29.99 9.77 14.13
CA LYS A 648 29.70 10.77 15.14
C LYS A 648 28.83 10.17 16.22
N PHE A 649 29.19 10.40 17.47
CA PHE A 649 28.52 9.87 18.65
C PHE A 649 28.24 10.99 19.62
N LEU A 650 27.02 11.06 20.13
CA LEU A 650 26.64 11.93 21.21
C LEU A 650 26.83 11.16 22.54
N ARG A 651 27.61 11.70 23.45
CA ARG A 651 27.69 11.25 24.81
C ARG A 651 26.79 12.11 25.69
N VAL A 652 25.81 11.51 26.32
CA VAL A 652 24.94 12.17 27.29
C VAL A 652 25.22 11.59 28.64
N ARG A 653 25.74 12.38 29.58
CA ARG A 653 26.06 11.98 30.95
C ARG A 653 24.97 12.43 31.89
N LEU A 654 24.54 11.54 32.76
CA LEU A 654 23.67 11.85 33.88
C LEU A 654 24.52 12.42 35.04
N ASP A 655 24.38 13.69 35.30
CA ASP A 655 25.18 14.40 36.29
C ASP A 655 24.61 14.29 37.73
N SER A 656 23.29 14.18 37.84
CA SER A 656 22.59 14.00 39.11
C SER A 656 21.48 12.92 38.97
N PRO A 657 21.19 12.21 40.09
CA PRO A 657 20.08 11.24 40.09
C PRO A 657 18.75 11.93 39.74
N ILE A 658 17.93 11.25 38.96
CA ILE A 658 16.57 11.69 38.62
C ILE A 658 15.54 10.65 39.05
N GLY A 659 14.33 11.07 39.38
CA GLY A 659 13.27 10.21 39.90
C GLY A 659 12.37 9.53 38.85
N HIS A 660 12.62 9.78 37.57
CA HIS A 660 11.75 9.35 36.44
C HIS A 660 12.56 9.01 35.20
N ASP A 661 11.92 8.44 34.21
CA ASP A 661 12.54 8.17 32.90
C ASP A 661 12.54 9.42 32.03
N ILE A 662 13.47 9.52 31.08
CA ILE A 662 13.71 10.71 30.26
C ILE A 662 13.72 10.36 28.80
N ASP A 663 13.03 11.15 28.01
CA ASP A 663 13.16 11.23 26.56
C ASP A 663 14.06 12.41 26.18
N LEU A 664 15.06 12.16 25.35
CA LEU A 664 15.99 13.14 24.82
C LEU A 664 15.54 13.53 23.40
N HIS A 665 15.26 14.79 23.20
CA HIS A 665 14.96 15.35 21.88
C HIS A 665 16.22 15.99 21.32
N ILE A 666 16.77 15.41 20.26
CA ILE A 666 18.01 15.85 19.62
C ILE A 666 17.66 16.58 18.33
N TYR A 667 18.00 17.86 18.26
CA TYR A 667 17.75 18.72 17.13
C TYR A 667 19.07 18.99 16.39
N HIS A 668 19.08 18.85 15.07
CA HIS A 668 20.21 19.21 14.23
C HIS A 668 19.72 19.67 12.84
N GLY A 669 20.08 20.88 12.42
CA GLY A 669 19.55 21.50 11.22
C GLY A 669 18.01 21.55 11.27
N ASN A 670 17.35 21.01 10.23
CA ASN A 670 15.89 20.85 10.16
C ASN A 670 15.38 19.50 10.64
N SER A 671 16.26 18.67 11.22
CA SER A 671 15.94 17.32 11.68
C SER A 671 15.74 17.28 13.19
N HIS A 672 14.87 16.38 13.62
CA HIS A 672 14.57 16.12 15.02
C HIS A 672 14.55 14.61 15.26
N GLN A 673 15.24 14.17 16.31
CA GLN A 673 15.27 12.76 16.73
C GLN A 673 14.91 12.67 18.22
N GLU A 674 13.95 11.80 18.55
CA GLU A 674 13.54 11.52 19.92
C GLU A 674 14.09 10.15 20.36
N ILE A 675 14.81 10.11 21.50
CA ILE A 675 15.44 8.89 22.03
C ILE A 675 15.21 8.82 23.53
N THR A 676 14.65 7.71 24.00
CA THR A 676 14.59 7.46 25.45
C THR A 676 16.01 7.18 26.01
N PHE A 677 16.36 7.74 27.15
CA PHE A 677 17.64 7.52 27.77
C PHE A 677 17.91 6.00 27.94
N ALA A 678 19.14 5.57 27.64
CA ALA A 678 19.52 4.15 27.59
C ALA A 678 18.60 3.29 26.70
N HIS A 679 18.00 3.90 25.67
CA HIS A 679 16.99 3.26 24.80
C HIS A 679 15.79 2.64 25.56
N GLY A 680 15.51 3.10 26.77
CA GLY A 680 14.46 2.54 27.62
C GLY A 680 14.76 1.14 28.15
N LEU A 681 15.97 0.60 27.92
CA LEU A 681 16.38 -0.71 28.44
C LEU A 681 16.80 -0.61 29.90
N ARG A 682 17.28 0.54 30.36
CA ARG A 682 17.56 0.85 31.76
C ARG A 682 16.97 2.22 32.06
N PRO A 683 15.91 2.30 32.87
CA PRO A 683 15.29 3.58 33.20
C PRO A 683 16.30 4.55 33.82
N ALA A 684 16.22 5.83 33.42
CA ALA A 684 17.18 6.83 33.85
C ALA A 684 17.23 6.97 35.38
N TYR A 685 16.10 6.82 36.09
CA TYR A 685 16.02 6.87 37.55
C TYR A 685 16.72 5.69 38.27
N ARG A 686 17.09 4.62 37.51
CA ARG A 686 17.90 3.49 38.04
C ARG A 686 19.37 3.61 37.68
N CYS A 687 19.75 4.65 36.96
CA CYS A 687 21.14 4.90 36.63
C CYS A 687 21.80 5.77 37.70
N PRO A 688 22.97 5.40 38.25
CA PRO A 688 23.69 6.27 39.14
C PRO A 688 24.24 7.49 38.41
N ALA A 689 24.48 8.58 39.12
CA ALA A 689 25.18 9.74 38.58
C ALA A 689 26.53 9.32 37.98
N GLY A 690 26.95 9.96 36.89
CA GLY A 690 28.14 9.57 36.13
C GLY A 690 27.85 8.53 35.02
N THR A 691 26.63 7.99 34.94
CA THR A 691 26.26 7.12 33.80
C THR A 691 26.27 7.91 32.49
N VAL A 692 27.02 7.44 31.50
CA VAL A 692 27.10 8.03 30.16
C VAL A 692 26.34 7.15 29.18
N PHE A 693 25.40 7.75 28.47
CA PHE A 693 24.67 7.14 27.40
C PHE A 693 25.28 7.54 26.03
N LEU A 694 25.66 6.57 25.24
CA LEU A 694 26.25 6.76 23.92
C LEU A 694 25.15 6.69 22.85
N VAL A 695 24.93 7.78 22.12
CA VAL A 695 23.96 7.87 21.04
C VAL A 695 24.70 8.07 19.71
N PRO A 696 24.68 7.13 18.78
CA PRO A 696 25.24 7.35 17.46
C PRO A 696 24.37 8.34 16.65
N LEU A 697 25.00 9.27 15.94
CA LEU A 697 24.37 10.26 15.09
C LEU A 697 24.86 10.13 13.64
N PRO A 698 24.46 9.10 12.91
CA PRO A 698 25.00 8.83 11.57
C PRO A 698 24.58 9.86 10.53
N GLN A 699 23.46 10.55 10.73
CA GLN A 699 22.93 11.55 9.79
C GLN A 699 23.39 12.97 10.09
N LEU A 700 24.17 13.16 11.15
CA LEU A 700 24.66 14.50 11.48
C LEU A 700 25.74 14.93 10.49
N HIS A 701 25.43 15.89 9.63
CA HIS A 701 26.41 16.54 8.75
C HIS A 701 27.25 17.55 9.51
N ASP A 702 28.48 17.83 9.02
CA ASP A 702 29.34 18.82 9.67
C ASP A 702 28.72 20.21 9.70
N ALA A 703 27.94 20.57 8.70
CA ALA A 703 27.20 21.83 8.63
C ALA A 703 26.14 21.98 9.72
N ASP A 704 25.60 20.86 10.24
CA ASP A 704 24.54 20.87 11.27
C ASP A 704 25.08 20.88 12.69
N ILE A 705 26.39 20.65 12.88
CA ILE A 705 27.01 20.62 14.23
C ILE A 705 26.75 21.92 15.02
N PRO A 706 26.85 23.12 14.43
CA PRO A 706 26.59 24.37 15.16
C PRO A 706 25.15 24.50 15.65
N THR A 707 24.20 23.80 15.05
CA THR A 707 22.76 23.82 15.41
C THR A 707 22.35 22.67 16.30
N LEU A 708 23.28 21.75 16.64
CA LEU A 708 23.01 20.60 17.48
C LEU A 708 22.66 21.04 18.92
N ARG A 709 21.46 20.68 19.34
CA ARG A 709 20.98 20.91 20.70
C ARG A 709 20.16 19.74 21.20
N ILE A 710 20.06 19.61 22.50
CA ILE A 710 19.30 18.54 23.14
C ILE A 710 18.33 19.15 24.14
N GLU A 711 17.14 18.65 24.16
CA GLU A 711 16.13 18.94 25.17
C GLU A 711 15.79 17.64 25.89
N ALA A 712 15.73 17.66 27.21
CA ALA A 712 15.41 16.49 28.04
C ALA A 712 14.00 16.65 28.61
N PHE A 713 13.10 15.73 28.30
CA PHE A 713 11.72 15.73 28.77
C PHE A 713 11.43 14.53 29.65
N PRO A 714 10.64 14.71 30.73
CA PRO A 714 10.06 13.58 31.44
C PRO A 714 9.23 12.75 30.46
N ARG A 715 9.35 11.43 30.55
CA ARG A 715 8.61 10.54 29.68
C ARG A 715 7.12 10.57 29.99
N GLU A 716 6.25 10.80 29.00
CA GLU A 716 4.80 10.78 29.15
C GLU A 716 4.31 9.38 29.56
N GLY A 717 3.58 9.29 30.69
CA GLY A 717 3.00 8.04 31.19
C GLY A 717 3.51 7.61 32.59
N ALA A 718 4.53 8.27 33.14
CA ALA A 718 4.87 8.09 34.55
C ALA A 718 3.91 8.93 35.42
N ALA A 719 3.38 8.34 36.51
CA ALA A 719 2.42 9.00 37.42
C ALA A 719 2.94 10.29 38.09
N GLU A 720 4.21 10.64 37.87
CA GLU A 720 4.90 11.84 38.39
C GLU A 720 5.10 12.92 37.30
N SER A 721 4.74 12.68 36.03
CA SER A 721 4.98 13.60 34.92
C SER A 721 4.30 14.97 35.09
N ASP A 722 3.17 15.01 35.80
CA ASP A 722 2.44 16.27 36.04
C ASP A 722 3.13 17.19 37.07
N ARG A 723 3.90 16.68 37.99
CA ARG A 723 4.65 17.48 38.97
C ARG A 723 5.88 18.16 38.37
N LEU A 724 6.48 17.56 37.36
CA LEU A 724 7.70 18.06 36.71
C LEU A 724 7.42 19.03 35.57
N ARG A 725 6.28 18.93 34.87
CA ARG A 725 5.81 19.99 33.97
C ARG A 725 5.65 21.34 34.68
N ALA A 726 5.34 21.32 35.98
CA ALA A 726 5.23 22.52 36.78
C ALA A 726 6.59 23.10 37.22
N SER A 727 7.70 22.35 37.15
CA SER A 727 9.03 22.77 37.58
C SER A 727 9.98 23.13 36.43
N LEU A 728 9.63 22.79 35.16
CA LEU A 728 10.39 23.25 34.00
C LEU A 728 9.87 24.65 33.56
N PRO A 729 10.74 25.62 33.27
CA PRO A 729 10.30 26.94 32.84
C PRO A 729 9.45 26.82 31.58
N SER A 730 8.21 27.34 31.66
CA SER A 730 7.27 27.35 30.53
C SER A 730 7.84 28.20 29.39
N ARG A 731 8.48 27.57 28.42
CA ARG A 731 8.79 28.24 27.15
C ARG A 731 7.55 28.13 26.25
N SER A 732 6.96 29.33 25.99
CA SER A 732 5.98 29.49 24.92
C SER A 732 6.52 28.91 23.62
N ARG A 733 5.80 27.96 23.03
CA ARG A 733 6.06 27.48 21.67
C ARG A 733 5.97 28.66 20.71
N PRO A 734 6.91 28.80 19.74
CA PRO A 734 6.73 29.74 18.63
C PRO A 734 5.59 29.31 17.70
#